data_9149e2bf91cc694b8062859eaf691650
#
_entry.id   9149e2bf91cc694b8062859eaf691650
#
_cell.length_a   1.000
_cell.length_b   1.000
_cell.length_c   1.000
_cell.angle_alpha   90.00
_cell.angle_beta   90.00
_cell.angle_gamma   90.00
#
_symmetry.space_group_name_H-M   'P 1'
#
loop_
_entity.id
_entity.type
_entity.pdbx_description
1 polymer ?
#
loop_
_entity_poly.entity_id
_entity_poly.type
_entity_poly.pdbx_seq_one_letter_code
_entity_poly.pdbx_strand_id
1 'polypeptide(L)'
;MTLFSDLGTLESAGLIQVAKVEPDLEYLFRHSLVQDAAYASLLESDRIRLHLSVAEAIESLYPDRKQELAAILGYHFKEAGQEERALGYFIIAGDEALAAYANDEAEIMYRRGLELSCCTSTDIAWLYSGLGEVLYRQSRLDESLTAFRTAIDIYKSAGDSNSIARLYARLARVVWYADDRPEGLRICLEGLELVKDAPDSRGKAYLMHETARAYHFNGMSDKALPLCRQALALAEQLGALKVQADTLATLGILSGVSPDESLEVLQKAVELAESEGMLQVAMRAHQNLGTMIRTWQADNQTALEHFLRGAELGRMRGVASEELLGLLSYVSCLFTPGRHKEIEDNLPHLEELAGQISNPESNLVAIKFIKAVLTGYRGDWETAIPIYRECLEFWRQQKNLESEVNMLNELSWVLTERNRWANQDDLSEVETMLLEAVQLVEQADSNEKMWIYPRMSILRARQGRTEEARLWLEKARQATAGRPSPWNEMLQGECEMEIATSEQDWSTALAAIEKLARLQKRLGFRVNWARSLLIWADIHIHRGKLADLEGAQTLLREALTEFNEMGIGFYPELIQNRLQLIRTRTHAQALDHEQLTRELKKARQVQESLLPENPPEIPGWELAVVLKPAHETSGDFYDFLPLTDGRLGLAIADVTDKGTGAALFMALSRSLWRTFAADFPAEPERTMAETNRRMLTDTHGGLYVTLFYGVLDPQNGHFTYCSAGHHPGLLIRAKDGALEELMRTGIPLGVADESTWSQGSTEIEPGDALVLYTDGITDAQNPEEQFFGLERLREAVQKHQGKPALELREALLAEVRQWVGDAPQFDDITLMVVVRKG
;
A
#
# COMPACT_ATOMS: atom_id res chain seq x y z
N MET A 1 -46.30 -67.66 19.10
CA MET A 1 -47.48 -66.99 19.70
C MET A 1 -47.23 -66.50 21.12
N THR A 2 -46.28 -66.99 21.89
CA THR A 2 -45.99 -66.61 23.27
C THR A 2 -45.32 -65.18 23.37
N LEU A 3 -44.34 -64.84 22.55
CA LEU A 3 -43.57 -63.55 22.66
C LEU A 3 -44.46 -62.31 22.58
N PHE A 4 -45.33 -62.26 21.54
CA PHE A 4 -46.24 -61.10 21.40
C PHE A 4 -47.24 -60.97 22.51
N SER A 5 -47.72 -62.13 23.06
CA SER A 5 -48.62 -62.16 24.22
C SER A 5 -47.93 -61.70 25.50
N ASP A 6 -46.67 -62.09 25.65
CA ASP A 6 -45.84 -61.69 26.82
C ASP A 6 -45.47 -60.17 26.75
N LEU A 7 -45.12 -59.69 25.60
CA LEU A 7 -44.87 -58.27 25.39
C LEU A 7 -46.11 -57.40 25.65
N GLY A 8 -47.30 -57.85 25.16
CA GLY A 8 -48.53 -57.13 25.44
C GLY A 8 -48.89 -57.12 26.96
N THR A 9 -48.55 -58.21 27.68
CA THR A 9 -48.73 -58.26 29.15
C THR A 9 -47.77 -57.27 29.88
N LEU A 10 -46.53 -57.24 29.47
CA LEU A 10 -45.54 -56.32 30.03
C LEU A 10 -45.90 -54.87 29.77
N GLU A 11 -46.40 -54.58 28.60
CA GLU A 11 -46.87 -53.24 28.21
C GLU A 11 -48.11 -52.84 29.06
N SER A 12 -49.06 -53.72 29.18
CA SER A 12 -50.26 -53.51 30.01
C SER A 12 -49.91 -53.32 31.49
N ALA A 13 -48.87 -54.01 31.98
CA ALA A 13 -48.33 -53.84 33.31
C ALA A 13 -47.50 -52.51 33.49
N GLY A 14 -47.33 -51.79 32.42
CA GLY A 14 -46.57 -50.52 32.46
C GLY A 14 -45.02 -50.64 32.64
N LEU A 15 -44.51 -51.86 32.36
CA LEU A 15 -43.08 -52.15 32.50
C LEU A 15 -42.28 -51.78 31.25
N ILE A 16 -42.89 -51.93 30.07
CA ILE A 16 -42.33 -51.56 28.77
C ILE A 16 -43.31 -50.66 28.04
N GLN A 17 -42.84 -50.00 27.01
CA GLN A 17 -43.66 -49.24 26.06
C GLN A 17 -43.09 -49.37 24.65
N VAL A 18 -44.00 -49.30 23.65
CA VAL A 18 -43.61 -49.30 22.26
C VAL A 18 -42.84 -47.95 21.98
N ALA A 19 -41.63 -48.07 21.48
CA ALA A 19 -40.79 -46.89 21.10
C ALA A 19 -40.92 -46.62 19.62
N LYS A 20 -41.07 -47.67 18.77
CA LYS A 20 -41.11 -47.52 17.32
C LYS A 20 -41.91 -48.66 16.73
N VAL A 21 -42.64 -48.41 15.65
CA VAL A 21 -43.53 -49.43 15.01
C VAL A 21 -43.01 -49.82 13.62
N GLU A 22 -42.36 -48.90 12.93
CA GLU A 22 -41.79 -49.08 11.59
C GLU A 22 -40.32 -48.54 11.55
N PRO A 23 -39.39 -49.19 10.79
CA PRO A 23 -39.53 -50.39 10.02
C PRO A 23 -39.61 -51.68 10.91
N ASP A 24 -39.10 -51.57 12.13
CA ASP A 24 -39.08 -52.68 13.10
C ASP A 24 -39.77 -52.26 14.40
N LEU A 25 -40.48 -53.24 15.03
CA LEU A 25 -41.16 -52.99 16.29
C LEU A 25 -40.15 -52.96 17.45
N GLU A 26 -40.00 -51.80 18.08
CA GLU A 26 -39.07 -51.57 19.19
C GLU A 26 -39.84 -51.32 20.50
N TYR A 27 -39.40 -51.99 21.58
CA TYR A 27 -39.89 -51.78 22.94
C TYR A 27 -38.79 -51.24 23.84
N LEU A 28 -39.15 -50.29 24.70
CA LEU A 28 -38.26 -49.75 25.72
C LEU A 28 -38.82 -50.02 27.11
N PHE A 29 -37.95 -50.32 28.06
CA PHE A 29 -38.32 -50.33 29.47
C PHE A 29 -38.69 -48.94 29.90
N ARG A 30 -39.81 -48.75 30.64
CA ARG A 30 -40.23 -47.46 31.16
C ARG A 30 -39.28 -46.86 32.22
N HIS A 31 -38.60 -47.79 32.96
CA HIS A 31 -37.60 -47.38 33.97
C HIS A 31 -36.37 -48.28 33.87
N SER A 32 -35.20 -47.70 33.90
CA SER A 32 -33.89 -48.41 33.87
C SER A 32 -33.75 -49.41 35.00
N LEU A 33 -34.23 -49.07 36.21
CA LEU A 33 -34.24 -49.95 37.37
C LEU A 33 -35.02 -51.26 37.10
N VAL A 34 -36.10 -51.24 36.34
CA VAL A 34 -36.86 -52.43 35.95
C VAL A 34 -36.06 -53.31 35.02
N GLN A 35 -35.39 -52.70 34.06
CA GLN A 35 -34.46 -53.35 33.16
C GLN A 35 -33.32 -54.04 33.93
N ASP A 36 -32.67 -53.27 34.84
CA ASP A 36 -31.56 -53.78 35.65
C ASP A 36 -31.96 -54.92 36.54
N ALA A 37 -33.14 -54.85 37.20
CA ALA A 37 -33.68 -55.90 38.05
C ALA A 37 -34.01 -57.11 37.23
N ALA A 38 -34.64 -56.96 36.06
CA ALA A 38 -34.96 -58.12 35.18
C ALA A 38 -33.67 -58.78 34.70
N TYR A 39 -32.69 -58.02 34.25
CA TYR A 39 -31.41 -58.57 33.82
C TYR A 39 -30.62 -59.24 34.96
N ALA A 40 -30.58 -58.66 36.16
CA ALA A 40 -29.93 -59.23 37.34
C ALA A 40 -30.61 -60.49 37.87
N SER A 41 -31.88 -60.67 37.57
CA SER A 41 -32.65 -61.90 37.98
C SER A 41 -32.31 -63.14 37.15
N LEU A 42 -31.65 -62.96 35.99
CA LEU A 42 -31.26 -64.07 35.13
C LEU A 42 -30.03 -64.81 35.70
N LEU A 43 -30.04 -66.16 35.60
CA LEU A 43 -28.83 -66.95 35.86
C LEU A 43 -27.74 -66.58 34.80
N GLU A 44 -26.48 -66.68 35.19
CA GLU A 44 -25.34 -66.39 34.30
C GLU A 44 -25.39 -67.23 32.98
N SER A 45 -25.72 -68.53 33.11
CA SER A 45 -25.89 -69.40 31.96
C SER A 45 -27.02 -68.99 31.00
N ASP A 46 -28.10 -68.39 31.55
CA ASP A 46 -29.21 -67.87 30.76
C ASP A 46 -28.86 -66.56 30.08
N ARG A 47 -28.13 -65.66 30.75
CA ARG A 47 -27.63 -64.45 30.16
C ARG A 47 -26.72 -64.77 28.98
N ILE A 48 -25.72 -65.66 29.16
CA ILE A 48 -24.83 -66.10 28.08
C ILE A 48 -25.58 -66.57 26.88
N ARG A 49 -26.58 -67.53 27.12
CA ARG A 49 -27.39 -68.07 26.04
C ARG A 49 -28.26 -67.08 25.31
N LEU A 50 -28.88 -66.14 26.05
CA LEU A 50 -29.71 -65.07 25.47
C LEU A 50 -28.85 -64.08 24.65
N HIS A 51 -27.72 -63.67 25.17
CA HIS A 51 -26.81 -62.78 24.40
C HIS A 51 -26.33 -63.44 23.12
N LEU A 52 -25.96 -64.72 23.13
CA LEU A 52 -25.62 -65.50 21.93
C LEU A 52 -26.77 -65.55 20.92
N SER A 53 -27.96 -65.84 21.40
CA SER A 53 -29.14 -65.92 20.52
C SER A 53 -29.48 -64.58 19.89
N VAL A 54 -29.34 -63.48 20.61
CA VAL A 54 -29.57 -62.12 20.12
C VAL A 54 -28.53 -61.78 19.08
N ALA A 55 -27.24 -62.00 19.33
CA ALA A 55 -26.17 -61.74 18.40
C ALA A 55 -26.33 -62.51 17.08
N GLU A 56 -26.58 -63.80 17.15
CA GLU A 56 -26.84 -64.70 15.98
C GLU A 56 -28.10 -64.29 15.20
N ALA A 57 -29.14 -63.86 15.89
CA ALA A 57 -30.34 -63.31 15.25
C ALA A 57 -30.09 -62.03 14.51
N ILE A 58 -29.39 -61.05 15.12
CA ILE A 58 -29.03 -59.83 14.47
C ILE A 58 -28.14 -60.07 13.24
N GLU A 59 -27.16 -60.96 13.37
CA GLU A 59 -26.21 -61.28 12.29
C GLU A 59 -26.90 -61.95 11.09
N SER A 60 -27.94 -62.78 11.36
CA SER A 60 -28.74 -63.48 10.38
C SER A 60 -29.82 -62.64 9.71
N LEU A 61 -30.47 -61.75 10.50
CA LEU A 61 -31.59 -60.91 10.02
C LEU A 61 -31.08 -59.65 9.27
N TYR A 62 -29.89 -59.17 9.62
CA TYR A 62 -29.35 -57.96 9.06
C TYR A 62 -27.95 -58.16 8.48
N PRO A 63 -27.77 -59.09 7.50
CA PRO A 63 -26.45 -59.42 6.95
C PRO A 63 -25.76 -58.24 6.28
N ASP A 64 -26.52 -57.30 5.67
CA ASP A 64 -26.04 -56.13 4.98
C ASP A 64 -25.78 -54.95 5.92
N ARG A 65 -26.19 -55.00 7.20
CA ARG A 65 -26.02 -53.97 8.21
C ARG A 65 -25.04 -54.35 9.32
N LYS A 66 -24.23 -55.37 9.12
CA LYS A 66 -23.29 -55.88 10.14
C LYS A 66 -22.28 -54.80 10.58
N GLN A 67 -21.86 -53.95 9.67
CA GLN A 67 -20.96 -52.83 10.00
C GLN A 67 -21.64 -51.80 10.91
N GLU A 68 -22.84 -51.36 10.53
CA GLU A 68 -23.67 -50.44 11.34
C GLU A 68 -23.97 -50.98 12.73
N LEU A 69 -24.20 -52.28 12.84
CA LEU A 69 -24.57 -52.95 14.09
C LEU A 69 -23.39 -53.57 14.84
N ALA A 70 -22.15 -53.32 14.35
CA ALA A 70 -20.95 -53.98 14.87
C ALA A 70 -20.74 -53.75 16.39
N ALA A 71 -20.98 -52.52 16.89
CA ALA A 71 -20.87 -52.24 18.32
C ALA A 71 -21.83 -53.07 19.19
N ILE A 72 -23.04 -53.25 18.71
CA ILE A 72 -24.07 -54.08 19.37
C ILE A 72 -23.70 -55.57 19.30
N LEU A 73 -23.30 -56.04 18.14
CA LEU A 73 -22.84 -57.40 17.93
C LEU A 73 -21.62 -57.74 18.80
N GLY A 74 -20.61 -56.83 18.85
CA GLY A 74 -19.42 -56.96 19.70
C GLY A 74 -19.79 -57.11 21.18
N TYR A 75 -20.70 -56.27 21.66
CA TYR A 75 -21.18 -56.33 23.04
C TYR A 75 -21.89 -57.71 23.32
N HIS A 76 -22.84 -58.10 22.48
CA HIS A 76 -23.55 -59.34 22.72
C HIS A 76 -22.69 -60.60 22.63
N PHE A 77 -21.72 -60.66 21.71
CA PHE A 77 -20.72 -61.70 21.61
C PHE A 77 -19.79 -61.77 22.81
N LYS A 78 -19.36 -60.61 23.33
CA LYS A 78 -18.55 -60.53 24.56
C LYS A 78 -19.31 -61.14 25.75
N GLU A 79 -20.54 -60.67 25.98
CA GLU A 79 -21.37 -61.14 27.04
C GLU A 79 -21.76 -62.63 26.88
N ALA A 80 -21.77 -63.17 25.66
CA ALA A 80 -21.91 -64.55 25.34
C ALA A 80 -20.65 -65.42 25.47
N GLY A 81 -19.54 -64.85 25.92
CA GLY A 81 -18.24 -65.51 26.01
C GLY A 81 -17.56 -65.87 24.66
N GLN A 82 -18.07 -65.32 23.55
CA GLN A 82 -17.54 -65.55 22.22
C GLN A 82 -16.47 -64.44 21.87
N GLU A 83 -15.36 -64.43 22.59
CA GLU A 83 -14.36 -63.35 22.54
C GLU A 83 -13.78 -63.14 21.15
N GLU A 84 -13.51 -64.19 20.35
CA GLU A 84 -12.95 -64.02 18.99
C GLU A 84 -13.91 -63.29 18.07
N ARG A 85 -15.22 -63.60 18.14
CA ARG A 85 -16.24 -62.87 17.35
C ARG A 85 -16.44 -61.46 17.86
N ALA A 86 -16.49 -61.30 19.20
CA ALA A 86 -16.57 -59.98 19.84
C ALA A 86 -15.42 -59.07 19.39
N LEU A 87 -14.18 -59.57 19.37
CA LEU A 87 -12.98 -58.82 18.93
C LEU A 87 -13.12 -58.32 17.49
N GLY A 88 -13.56 -59.26 16.55
CA GLY A 88 -13.77 -58.87 15.16
C GLY A 88 -14.77 -57.72 15.02
N TYR A 89 -15.87 -57.77 15.76
CA TYR A 89 -16.88 -56.70 15.74
C TYR A 89 -16.43 -55.39 16.45
N PHE A 90 -15.65 -55.46 17.53
CA PHE A 90 -15.10 -54.27 18.17
C PHE A 90 -14.08 -53.58 17.28
N ILE A 91 -13.27 -54.31 16.52
CA ILE A 91 -12.36 -53.72 15.50
C ILE A 91 -13.20 -53.04 14.41
N ILE A 92 -14.20 -53.72 13.83
CA ILE A 92 -15.07 -53.12 12.80
C ILE A 92 -15.76 -51.87 13.35
N ALA A 93 -16.36 -51.93 14.54
CA ALA A 93 -17.05 -50.78 15.13
C ALA A 93 -16.10 -49.62 15.42
N GLY A 94 -14.90 -49.89 15.90
CA GLY A 94 -13.85 -48.90 16.14
C GLY A 94 -13.38 -48.22 14.84
N ASP A 95 -13.13 -49.01 13.78
CA ASP A 95 -12.70 -48.52 12.48
C ASP A 95 -13.78 -47.67 11.79
N GLU A 96 -15.07 -48.11 11.85
CA GLU A 96 -16.21 -47.35 11.32
C GLU A 96 -16.43 -46.02 12.10
N ALA A 97 -16.38 -46.07 13.44
CA ALA A 97 -16.49 -44.89 14.27
C ALA A 97 -15.33 -43.91 13.99
N LEU A 98 -14.09 -44.44 13.84
CA LEU A 98 -12.93 -43.64 13.48
C LEU A 98 -13.09 -43.00 12.08
N ALA A 99 -13.63 -43.77 11.11
CA ALA A 99 -13.91 -43.27 9.76
C ALA A 99 -15.00 -42.18 9.77
N ALA A 100 -16.01 -42.33 10.63
CA ALA A 100 -17.11 -41.39 10.83
C ALA A 100 -16.73 -40.18 11.74
N TYR A 101 -15.50 -40.11 12.22
CA TYR A 101 -15.03 -39.08 13.18
C TYR A 101 -15.72 -39.07 14.53
N ALA A 102 -16.39 -40.18 14.92
CA ALA A 102 -16.98 -40.42 16.22
C ALA A 102 -15.88 -40.88 17.21
N ASN A 103 -15.01 -39.96 17.60
CA ASN A 103 -13.77 -40.27 18.31
C ASN A 103 -14.01 -40.98 19.65
N ASP A 104 -15.00 -40.55 20.44
CA ASP A 104 -15.30 -41.15 21.75
C ASP A 104 -15.80 -42.58 21.61
N GLU A 105 -16.64 -42.85 20.63
CA GLU A 105 -17.10 -44.20 20.32
C GLU A 105 -15.98 -45.12 19.87
N ALA A 106 -15.12 -44.62 18.97
CA ALA A 106 -13.95 -45.34 18.49
C ALA A 106 -13.01 -45.71 19.68
N GLU A 107 -12.74 -44.79 20.61
CA GLU A 107 -11.93 -45.07 21.81
C GLU A 107 -12.55 -46.21 22.63
N ILE A 108 -13.87 -46.15 22.89
CA ILE A 108 -14.58 -47.18 23.67
C ILE A 108 -14.43 -48.54 23.00
N MET A 109 -14.60 -48.59 21.67
CA MET A 109 -14.56 -49.86 20.94
C MET A 109 -13.14 -50.48 20.96
N TYR A 110 -12.11 -49.68 20.68
CA TYR A 110 -10.71 -50.15 20.72
C TYR A 110 -10.29 -50.61 22.16
N ARG A 111 -10.69 -49.87 23.19
CA ARG A 111 -10.43 -50.30 24.60
C ARG A 111 -11.13 -51.58 24.97
N ARG A 112 -12.40 -51.76 24.55
CA ARG A 112 -13.13 -52.99 24.75
C ARG A 112 -12.48 -54.18 24.02
N GLY A 113 -11.93 -53.97 22.83
CA GLY A 113 -11.16 -54.98 22.11
C GLY A 113 -9.91 -55.40 22.89
N LEU A 114 -9.16 -54.41 23.47
CA LEU A 114 -7.96 -54.68 24.28
C LEU A 114 -8.21 -55.42 25.61
N GLU A 115 -9.43 -55.40 26.14
CA GLU A 115 -9.84 -56.14 27.34
C GLU A 115 -10.01 -57.65 27.10
N LEU A 116 -10.09 -58.10 25.85
CA LEU A 116 -10.33 -59.53 25.53
C LEU A 116 -9.04 -60.32 25.60
N SER A 117 -9.17 -61.57 26.14
CA SER A 117 -8.03 -62.46 26.36
C SER A 117 -7.57 -63.18 25.09
N CYS A 118 -8.42 -63.22 24.04
CA CYS A 118 -8.16 -63.95 22.79
C CYS A 118 -7.29 -63.18 21.79
N CYS A 119 -6.90 -61.90 22.08
CA CYS A 119 -6.18 -61.03 21.16
C CYS A 119 -4.81 -61.64 20.75
N THR A 120 -4.58 -61.77 19.44
CA THR A 120 -3.23 -62.02 18.93
C THR A 120 -2.38 -60.79 19.05
N SER A 121 -1.06 -60.92 18.96
CA SER A 121 -0.15 -59.77 18.94
C SER A 121 -0.47 -58.76 17.84
N THR A 122 -0.96 -59.25 16.69
CA THR A 122 -1.32 -58.41 15.54
C THR A 122 -2.59 -57.64 15.82
N ASP A 123 -3.60 -58.24 16.48
CA ASP A 123 -4.81 -57.54 16.89
C ASP A 123 -4.52 -56.45 17.90
N ILE A 124 -3.69 -56.76 18.89
CA ILE A 124 -3.24 -55.77 19.89
C ILE A 124 -2.57 -54.57 19.21
N ALA A 125 -1.68 -54.82 18.24
CA ALA A 125 -1.01 -53.77 17.48
C ALA A 125 -1.99 -52.93 16.64
N TRP A 126 -3.00 -53.57 16.04
CA TRP A 126 -4.06 -52.87 15.30
C TRP A 126 -4.90 -51.97 16.22
N LEU A 127 -5.36 -52.50 17.35
CA LEU A 127 -6.15 -51.77 18.34
C LEU A 127 -5.36 -50.58 18.91
N TYR A 128 -4.07 -50.75 19.25
CA TYR A 128 -3.23 -49.64 19.70
C TYR A 128 -2.96 -48.62 18.58
N SER A 129 -2.89 -49.06 17.32
CA SER A 129 -2.75 -48.15 16.18
C SER A 129 -3.98 -47.24 16.02
N GLY A 130 -5.18 -47.83 16.12
CA GLY A 130 -6.44 -47.11 16.08
C GLY A 130 -6.61 -46.22 17.30
N LEU A 131 -6.30 -46.72 18.50
CA LEU A 131 -6.34 -45.92 19.74
C LEU A 131 -5.38 -44.74 19.69
N GLY A 132 -4.17 -44.90 19.18
CA GLY A 132 -3.20 -43.81 18.96
C GLY A 132 -3.77 -42.72 18.06
N GLU A 133 -4.49 -43.10 16.99
CA GLU A 133 -5.13 -42.13 16.07
C GLU A 133 -6.28 -41.37 16.77
N VAL A 134 -7.12 -42.04 17.54
CA VAL A 134 -8.21 -41.42 18.30
C VAL A 134 -7.69 -40.44 19.33
N LEU A 135 -6.71 -40.86 20.13
CA LEU A 135 -6.10 -40.02 21.18
C LEU A 135 -5.42 -38.81 20.59
N TYR A 136 -4.80 -38.92 19.41
CA TYR A 136 -4.29 -37.78 18.65
C TYR A 136 -5.41 -36.80 18.29
N ARG A 137 -6.52 -37.27 17.76
CA ARG A 137 -7.68 -36.43 17.37
C ARG A 137 -8.32 -35.75 18.58
N GLN A 138 -8.31 -36.37 19.74
CA GLN A 138 -8.76 -35.81 21.02
C GLN A 138 -7.69 -34.88 21.67
N SER A 139 -6.58 -34.59 20.99
CA SER A 139 -5.46 -33.77 21.50
C SER A 139 -4.75 -34.37 22.74
N ARG A 140 -4.91 -35.66 23.04
CA ARG A 140 -4.24 -36.38 24.11
C ARG A 140 -2.90 -36.95 23.62
N LEU A 141 -1.94 -36.06 23.34
CA LEU A 141 -0.74 -36.36 22.59
C LEU A 141 0.16 -37.42 23.29
N ASP A 142 0.40 -37.31 24.59
CA ASP A 142 1.27 -38.25 25.32
C ASP A 142 0.73 -39.67 25.30
N GLU A 143 -0.58 -39.84 25.45
CA GLU A 143 -1.22 -41.11 25.40
C GLU A 143 -1.17 -41.70 23.97
N SER A 144 -1.37 -40.83 22.97
CA SER A 144 -1.25 -41.20 21.56
C SER A 144 0.15 -41.72 21.24
N LEU A 145 1.20 -40.98 21.68
CA LEU A 145 2.61 -41.40 21.49
C LEU A 145 2.86 -42.80 22.12
N THR A 146 2.35 -43.04 23.34
CA THR A 146 2.47 -44.29 24.03
C THR A 146 1.80 -45.45 23.27
N ALA A 147 0.59 -45.21 22.77
CA ALA A 147 -0.16 -46.20 21.99
C ALA A 147 0.56 -46.57 20.69
N PHE A 148 1.03 -45.57 19.92
CA PHE A 148 1.80 -45.79 18.69
C PHE A 148 3.12 -46.56 18.95
N ARG A 149 3.88 -46.22 19.99
CA ARG A 149 5.11 -46.93 20.36
C ARG A 149 4.82 -48.40 20.70
N THR A 150 3.78 -48.68 21.46
CA THR A 150 3.35 -50.01 21.77
C THR A 150 3.02 -50.84 20.50
N ALA A 151 2.27 -50.22 19.57
CA ALA A 151 1.94 -50.86 18.28
C ALA A 151 3.19 -51.13 17.44
N ILE A 152 4.12 -50.18 17.37
CA ILE A 152 5.42 -50.31 16.63
C ILE A 152 6.23 -51.49 17.17
N ASP A 153 6.41 -51.60 18.48
CA ASP A 153 7.18 -52.67 19.09
C ASP A 153 6.62 -54.07 18.79
N ILE A 154 5.29 -54.18 18.76
CA ILE A 154 4.61 -55.40 18.38
C ILE A 154 4.83 -55.73 16.90
N TYR A 155 4.64 -54.72 16.00
CA TYR A 155 4.85 -54.95 14.56
C TYR A 155 6.32 -55.22 14.21
N LYS A 156 7.30 -54.68 14.96
CA LYS A 156 8.71 -55.02 14.83
C LYS A 156 8.94 -56.53 15.09
N SER A 157 8.30 -57.06 16.15
CA SER A 157 8.39 -58.45 16.48
C SER A 157 7.71 -59.35 15.44
N ALA A 158 6.66 -58.86 14.75
CA ALA A 158 5.94 -59.56 13.70
C ALA A 158 6.57 -59.44 12.32
N GLY A 159 7.55 -58.50 12.11
CA GLY A 159 8.22 -58.32 10.84
C GLY A 159 7.38 -57.56 9.77
N ASP A 160 6.30 -56.88 10.15
CA ASP A 160 5.44 -56.11 9.22
C ASP A 160 6.00 -54.74 8.92
N SER A 161 6.88 -54.68 7.91
CA SER A 161 7.56 -53.48 7.48
C SER A 161 6.63 -52.39 6.98
N ASN A 162 5.48 -52.73 6.38
CA ASN A 162 4.50 -51.72 5.91
C ASN A 162 3.83 -51.03 7.09
N SER A 163 3.36 -51.77 8.10
CA SER A 163 2.75 -51.16 9.29
C SER A 163 3.79 -50.40 10.15
N ILE A 164 5.03 -50.90 10.26
CA ILE A 164 6.13 -50.19 10.92
C ILE A 164 6.34 -48.82 10.26
N ALA A 165 6.51 -48.76 8.92
CA ALA A 165 6.75 -47.51 8.21
C ALA A 165 5.54 -46.52 8.39
N ARG A 166 4.32 -47.05 8.26
CA ARG A 166 3.12 -46.22 8.47
C ARG A 166 3.04 -45.62 9.88
N LEU A 167 3.38 -46.43 10.90
CA LEU A 167 3.29 -45.94 12.28
C LEU A 167 4.44 -44.99 12.66
N TYR A 168 5.64 -45.19 12.13
CA TYR A 168 6.73 -44.21 12.30
C TYR A 168 6.36 -42.88 11.70
N ALA A 169 5.75 -42.81 10.53
CA ALA A 169 5.25 -41.60 9.91
C ALA A 169 4.17 -40.91 10.80
N ARG A 170 3.24 -41.71 11.36
CA ARG A 170 2.20 -41.17 12.27
C ARG A 170 2.81 -40.65 13.59
N LEU A 171 3.71 -41.42 14.20
CA LEU A 171 4.41 -41.03 15.43
C LEU A 171 5.17 -39.72 15.23
N ALA A 172 5.91 -39.59 14.13
CA ALA A 172 6.64 -38.37 13.80
C ALA A 172 5.71 -37.16 13.64
N ARG A 173 4.53 -37.36 13.01
CA ARG A 173 3.51 -36.31 12.85
C ARG A 173 2.93 -35.85 14.20
N VAL A 174 2.66 -36.76 15.13
CA VAL A 174 2.16 -36.43 16.47
C VAL A 174 3.22 -35.64 17.24
N VAL A 175 4.49 -36.03 17.17
CA VAL A 175 5.62 -35.31 17.79
C VAL A 175 5.77 -33.89 17.21
N TRP A 176 5.53 -33.73 15.91
CA TRP A 176 5.54 -32.41 15.29
C TRP A 176 4.43 -31.48 15.85
N TYR A 177 3.21 -32.02 16.09
CA TYR A 177 2.13 -31.27 16.74
C TYR A 177 2.40 -30.98 18.23
N ALA A 178 3.33 -31.74 18.87
CA ALA A 178 3.85 -31.47 20.20
C ALA A 178 4.99 -30.45 20.22
N ASP A 179 5.23 -29.76 19.10
CA ASP A 179 6.25 -28.73 18.88
C ASP A 179 7.73 -29.22 18.97
N ASP A 180 7.97 -30.52 18.86
CA ASP A 180 9.34 -31.09 18.82
C ASP A 180 9.73 -31.53 17.40
N ARG A 181 10.05 -30.53 16.56
CA ARG A 181 10.43 -30.75 15.15
C ARG A 181 11.72 -31.59 14.98
N PRO A 182 12.80 -31.39 15.75
CA PRO A 182 14.00 -32.21 15.66
C PRO A 182 13.75 -33.69 16.01
N GLU A 183 12.95 -33.96 17.04
CA GLU A 183 12.62 -35.33 17.45
C GLU A 183 11.74 -35.99 16.38
N GLY A 184 10.78 -35.27 15.78
CA GLY A 184 9.99 -35.75 14.65
C GLY A 184 10.88 -36.22 13.48
N LEU A 185 11.90 -35.43 13.12
CA LEU A 185 12.85 -35.82 12.08
C LEU A 185 13.66 -37.07 12.49
N ARG A 186 14.13 -37.14 13.73
CA ARG A 186 14.90 -38.31 14.24
C ARG A 186 14.05 -39.58 14.12
N ILE A 187 12.80 -39.55 14.48
CA ILE A 187 11.85 -40.64 14.36
C ILE A 187 11.65 -41.07 12.89
N CYS A 188 11.47 -40.11 11.99
CA CYS A 188 11.39 -40.42 10.56
C CYS A 188 12.61 -41.15 10.02
N LEU A 189 13.83 -40.68 10.37
CA LEU A 189 15.08 -41.27 9.93
C LEU A 189 15.29 -42.66 10.51
N GLU A 190 14.96 -42.90 11.80
CA GLU A 190 14.95 -44.23 12.41
C GLU A 190 14.03 -45.19 11.65
N GLY A 191 12.81 -44.72 11.37
CA GLY A 191 11.84 -45.53 10.60
C GLY A 191 12.34 -45.89 9.20
N LEU A 192 12.91 -44.91 8.45
CA LEU A 192 13.48 -45.17 7.12
C LEU A 192 14.61 -46.18 7.13
N GLU A 193 15.51 -46.09 8.12
CA GLU A 193 16.62 -47.06 8.23
C GLU A 193 16.12 -48.48 8.52
N LEU A 194 15.08 -48.63 9.34
CA LEU A 194 14.45 -49.94 9.63
C LEU A 194 13.82 -50.59 8.39
N VAL A 195 13.25 -49.79 7.47
CA VAL A 195 12.55 -50.32 6.30
C VAL A 195 13.32 -50.10 4.98
N LYS A 196 14.60 -49.75 5.02
CA LYS A 196 15.39 -49.43 3.82
C LYS A 196 15.40 -50.57 2.81
N ASP A 197 15.63 -51.82 3.29
CA ASP A 197 15.76 -53.05 2.48
C ASP A 197 14.40 -53.77 2.30
N ALA A 198 13.33 -53.21 2.88
CA ALA A 198 11.99 -53.78 2.75
C ALA A 198 11.40 -53.50 1.37
N PRO A 199 10.48 -54.38 0.88
CA PRO A 199 9.75 -54.13 -0.36
C PRO A 199 9.04 -52.80 -0.37
N ASP A 200 8.87 -52.22 -1.55
CA ASP A 200 8.09 -51.01 -1.75
C ASP A 200 6.64 -51.25 -1.30
N SER A 201 6.17 -50.31 -0.50
CA SER A 201 4.85 -50.39 0.12
C SER A 201 4.24 -49.00 0.33
N ARG A 202 2.92 -48.95 0.54
CA ARG A 202 2.19 -47.69 0.85
C ARG A 202 2.71 -47.03 2.13
N GLY A 203 3.07 -47.86 3.16
CA GLY A 203 3.67 -47.36 4.39
C GLY A 203 5.06 -46.72 4.15
N LYS A 204 5.90 -47.34 3.32
CA LYS A 204 7.22 -46.79 2.94
C LYS A 204 7.09 -45.48 2.20
N ALA A 205 6.18 -45.39 1.20
CA ALA A 205 5.89 -44.13 0.50
C ALA A 205 5.43 -43.03 1.47
N TYR A 206 4.55 -43.37 2.43
CA TYR A 206 4.07 -42.43 3.43
C TYR A 206 5.17 -41.95 4.38
N LEU A 207 6.05 -42.86 4.83
CA LEU A 207 7.21 -42.49 5.66
C LEU A 207 8.22 -41.60 4.92
N MET A 208 8.49 -41.89 3.64
CA MET A 208 9.33 -41.04 2.80
C MET A 208 8.74 -39.63 2.67
N HIS A 209 7.44 -39.50 2.45
CA HIS A 209 6.73 -38.24 2.42
C HIS A 209 6.86 -37.48 3.76
N GLU A 210 6.60 -38.13 4.91
CA GLU A 210 6.73 -37.51 6.23
C GLU A 210 8.18 -37.10 6.53
N THR A 211 9.15 -37.88 6.08
CA THR A 211 10.56 -37.52 6.22
C THR A 211 10.91 -36.27 5.39
N ALA A 212 10.39 -36.18 4.16
CA ALA A 212 10.58 -35.01 3.33
C ALA A 212 9.97 -33.76 4.00
N ARG A 213 8.76 -33.89 4.57
CA ARG A 213 8.12 -32.83 5.34
C ARG A 213 8.95 -32.45 6.58
N ALA A 214 9.46 -33.43 7.32
CA ALA A 214 10.30 -33.19 8.48
C ALA A 214 11.61 -32.49 8.11
N TYR A 215 12.25 -32.83 6.99
CA TYR A 215 13.41 -32.13 6.47
C TYR A 215 13.11 -30.65 6.19
N HIS A 216 11.97 -30.38 5.55
CA HIS A 216 11.56 -29.01 5.23
C HIS A 216 11.43 -28.15 6.50
N PHE A 217 10.68 -28.60 7.50
CA PHE A 217 10.49 -27.86 8.75
C PHE A 217 11.73 -27.79 9.66
N ASN A 218 12.77 -28.53 9.35
CA ASN A 218 14.10 -28.44 9.98
C ASN A 218 15.12 -27.68 9.10
N GLY A 219 14.69 -26.96 8.05
CA GLY A 219 15.55 -26.12 7.21
C GLY A 219 16.46 -26.89 6.23
N MET A 220 16.23 -28.18 6.01
CA MET A 220 17.03 -29.06 5.13
C MET A 220 16.39 -29.23 3.75
N SER A 221 16.14 -28.11 3.06
CA SER A 221 15.40 -28.08 1.79
C SER A 221 16.07 -28.85 0.66
N ASP A 222 17.40 -28.93 0.67
CA ASP A 222 18.23 -29.72 -0.26
C ASP A 222 17.91 -31.22 -0.22
N LYS A 223 17.50 -31.73 0.93
CA LYS A 223 17.09 -33.14 1.15
C LYS A 223 15.61 -33.36 0.98
N ALA A 224 14.80 -32.35 1.30
CA ALA A 224 13.34 -32.45 1.30
C ALA A 224 12.78 -32.68 -0.12
N LEU A 225 13.17 -31.84 -1.10
CA LEU A 225 12.61 -31.88 -2.44
C LEU A 225 12.87 -33.19 -3.20
N PRO A 226 14.12 -33.74 -3.26
CA PRO A 226 14.38 -35.01 -3.93
C PRO A 226 13.61 -36.18 -3.31
N LEU A 227 13.55 -36.24 -1.98
CA LEU A 227 12.82 -37.31 -1.26
C LEU A 227 11.31 -37.21 -1.46
N CYS A 228 10.75 -35.98 -1.48
CA CYS A 228 9.32 -35.76 -1.73
C CYS A 228 8.92 -36.24 -3.13
N ARG A 229 9.72 -35.93 -4.16
CA ARG A 229 9.47 -36.42 -5.51
C ARG A 229 9.59 -37.93 -5.64
N GLN A 230 10.53 -38.57 -4.92
CA GLN A 230 10.61 -40.03 -4.85
C GLN A 230 9.38 -40.65 -4.16
N ALA A 231 8.91 -40.05 -3.05
CA ALA A 231 7.70 -40.49 -2.36
C ALA A 231 6.46 -40.37 -3.25
N LEU A 232 6.34 -39.29 -4.03
CA LEU A 232 5.24 -39.12 -4.99
C LEU A 232 5.25 -40.19 -6.08
N ALA A 233 6.38 -40.40 -6.72
CA ALA A 233 6.54 -41.41 -7.77
C ALA A 233 6.18 -42.83 -7.26
N LEU A 234 6.63 -43.19 -6.05
CA LEU A 234 6.30 -44.45 -5.41
C LEU A 234 4.80 -44.56 -5.08
N ALA A 235 4.20 -43.50 -4.58
CA ALA A 235 2.78 -43.46 -4.27
C ALA A 235 1.92 -43.61 -5.55
N GLU A 236 2.34 -42.97 -6.65
CA GLU A 236 1.70 -43.12 -7.98
C GLU A 236 1.80 -44.57 -8.49
N GLN A 237 2.98 -45.15 -8.45
CA GLN A 237 3.19 -46.55 -8.87
C GLN A 237 2.32 -47.53 -8.09
N LEU A 238 2.11 -47.30 -6.78
CA LEU A 238 1.32 -48.16 -5.92
C LEU A 238 -0.19 -47.82 -5.90
N GLY A 239 -0.66 -46.81 -6.65
CA GLY A 239 -2.03 -46.33 -6.61
C GLY A 239 -2.47 -45.90 -5.21
N ALA A 240 -1.53 -45.33 -4.42
CA ALA A 240 -1.78 -44.92 -3.04
C ALA A 240 -2.32 -43.47 -2.99
N LEU A 241 -3.59 -43.25 -3.40
CA LEU A 241 -4.19 -41.93 -3.61
C LEU A 241 -4.03 -40.99 -2.40
N LYS A 242 -4.20 -41.51 -1.17
CA LYS A 242 -4.03 -40.70 0.05
C LYS A 242 -2.59 -40.21 0.21
N VAL A 243 -1.60 -41.06 -0.06
CA VAL A 243 -0.18 -40.69 0.02
C VAL A 243 0.18 -39.73 -1.12
N GLN A 244 -0.37 -39.91 -2.30
CA GLN A 244 -0.25 -39.00 -3.43
C GLN A 244 -0.72 -37.57 -3.06
N ALA A 245 -1.97 -37.46 -2.62
CA ALA A 245 -2.57 -36.15 -2.26
C ALA A 245 -1.77 -35.47 -1.14
N ASP A 246 -1.38 -36.23 -0.11
CA ASP A 246 -0.62 -35.73 1.04
C ASP A 246 0.80 -35.29 0.63
N THR A 247 1.44 -36.02 -0.32
CA THR A 247 2.74 -35.68 -0.87
C THR A 247 2.69 -34.44 -1.77
N LEU A 248 1.65 -34.32 -2.63
CA LEU A 248 1.42 -33.12 -3.44
C LEU A 248 1.24 -31.87 -2.55
N ALA A 249 0.44 -32.00 -1.47
CA ALA A 249 0.26 -30.92 -0.51
C ALA A 249 1.57 -30.49 0.18
N THR A 250 2.51 -31.42 0.36
CA THR A 250 3.85 -31.12 0.89
C THR A 250 4.77 -30.54 -0.20
N LEU A 251 4.77 -31.11 -1.39
CA LEU A 251 5.60 -30.67 -2.52
C LEU A 251 5.38 -29.18 -2.81
N GLY A 252 4.13 -28.73 -2.79
CA GLY A 252 3.75 -27.34 -3.08
C GLY A 252 4.29 -26.28 -2.12
N ILE A 253 4.79 -26.69 -0.93
CA ILE A 253 5.39 -25.73 0.03
C ILE A 253 6.93 -25.81 0.09
N LEU A 254 7.54 -26.77 -0.63
CA LEU A 254 8.98 -26.97 -0.54
C LEU A 254 9.76 -25.84 -1.24
N SER A 255 10.86 -25.44 -0.61
CA SER A 255 11.84 -24.56 -1.23
C SER A 255 12.42 -25.22 -2.49
N GLY A 256 12.58 -24.45 -3.57
CA GLY A 256 13.07 -24.96 -4.86
C GLY A 256 11.99 -25.37 -5.85
N VAL A 257 10.73 -25.39 -5.45
CA VAL A 257 9.56 -25.48 -6.35
C VAL A 257 9.20 -24.07 -6.83
N SER A 258 8.90 -23.90 -8.12
CA SER A 258 8.48 -22.60 -8.65
C SER A 258 7.07 -22.22 -8.14
N PRO A 259 6.73 -20.92 -8.05
CA PRO A 259 5.38 -20.50 -7.64
C PRO A 259 4.25 -21.14 -8.46
N ASP A 260 4.42 -21.23 -9.78
CA ASP A 260 3.41 -21.83 -10.67
C ASP A 260 3.24 -23.32 -10.44
N GLU A 261 4.36 -24.07 -10.34
CA GLU A 261 4.34 -25.50 -9.99
C GLU A 261 3.71 -25.72 -8.60
N SER A 262 4.04 -24.86 -7.64
CA SER A 262 3.52 -24.89 -6.28
C SER A 262 1.99 -24.81 -6.26
N LEU A 263 1.41 -23.83 -6.96
CA LEU A 263 -0.04 -23.64 -7.06
C LEU A 263 -0.70 -24.80 -7.80
N GLU A 264 -0.11 -25.28 -8.91
CA GLU A 264 -0.64 -26.41 -9.67
C GLU A 264 -0.70 -27.70 -8.85
N VAL A 265 0.37 -28.07 -8.14
CA VAL A 265 0.41 -29.30 -7.35
C VAL A 265 -0.50 -29.23 -6.13
N LEU A 266 -0.66 -28.04 -5.51
CA LEU A 266 -1.57 -27.82 -4.40
C LEU A 266 -3.03 -27.89 -4.85
N GLN A 267 -3.36 -27.33 -6.01
CA GLN A 267 -4.70 -27.45 -6.58
C GLN A 267 -5.05 -28.93 -6.85
N LYS A 268 -4.12 -29.70 -7.44
CA LYS A 268 -4.28 -31.15 -7.63
C LYS A 268 -4.47 -31.90 -6.31
N ALA A 269 -3.74 -31.49 -5.26
CA ALA A 269 -3.88 -32.07 -3.93
C ALA A 269 -5.28 -31.84 -3.34
N VAL A 270 -5.84 -30.63 -3.49
CA VAL A 270 -7.18 -30.28 -3.06
C VAL A 270 -8.20 -31.13 -3.82
N GLU A 271 -8.15 -31.14 -5.14
CA GLU A 271 -9.09 -31.87 -6.00
C GLU A 271 -9.11 -33.37 -5.66
N LEU A 272 -7.92 -33.99 -5.56
CA LEU A 272 -7.80 -35.41 -5.23
C LEU A 272 -8.30 -35.72 -3.80
N ALA A 273 -7.96 -34.86 -2.84
CA ALA A 273 -8.36 -35.09 -1.45
C ALA A 273 -9.87 -34.90 -1.22
N GLU A 274 -10.49 -33.91 -1.87
CA GLU A 274 -11.93 -33.67 -1.75
C GLU A 274 -12.76 -34.76 -2.49
N SER A 275 -12.35 -35.16 -3.72
CA SER A 275 -13.03 -36.19 -4.47
C SER A 275 -13.08 -37.55 -3.75
N GLU A 276 -12.05 -37.85 -2.97
CA GLU A 276 -11.90 -39.09 -2.22
C GLU A 276 -12.33 -38.97 -0.73
N GLY A 277 -12.88 -37.81 -0.31
CA GLY A 277 -13.32 -37.58 1.06
C GLY A 277 -12.20 -37.58 2.11
N MET A 278 -10.95 -37.26 1.73
CA MET A 278 -9.80 -37.34 2.59
C MET A 278 -9.66 -36.05 3.43
N LEU A 279 -10.54 -35.84 4.42
CA LEU A 279 -10.68 -34.54 5.13
C LEU A 279 -9.36 -33.99 5.68
N GLN A 280 -8.47 -34.83 6.26
CA GLN A 280 -7.16 -34.33 6.79
C GLN A 280 -6.24 -33.79 5.69
N VAL A 281 -6.18 -34.51 4.56
CA VAL A 281 -5.31 -34.10 3.45
C VAL A 281 -5.89 -32.87 2.77
N ALA A 282 -7.22 -32.83 2.57
CA ALA A 282 -7.92 -31.68 2.03
C ALA A 282 -7.70 -30.43 2.89
N MET A 283 -7.84 -30.54 4.22
CA MET A 283 -7.57 -29.45 5.16
C MET A 283 -6.14 -28.88 4.98
N ARG A 284 -5.14 -29.77 4.96
CA ARG A 284 -3.74 -29.35 4.75
C ARG A 284 -3.52 -28.71 3.38
N ALA A 285 -4.10 -29.30 2.33
CA ALA A 285 -3.98 -28.80 0.97
C ALA A 285 -4.59 -27.40 0.84
N HIS A 286 -5.78 -27.17 1.40
CA HIS A 286 -6.41 -25.87 1.46
C HIS A 286 -5.56 -24.85 2.26
N GLN A 287 -5.05 -25.24 3.42
CA GLN A 287 -4.17 -24.39 4.22
C GLN A 287 -2.92 -23.95 3.45
N ASN A 288 -2.25 -24.91 2.81
CA ASN A 288 -1.05 -24.64 2.03
C ASN A 288 -1.35 -23.81 0.77
N LEU A 289 -2.43 -24.12 0.06
CA LEU A 289 -2.86 -23.40 -1.14
C LEU A 289 -3.21 -21.94 -0.81
N GLY A 290 -3.98 -21.71 0.25
CA GLY A 290 -4.30 -20.38 0.74
C GLY A 290 -3.03 -19.57 1.08
N THR A 291 -2.04 -20.21 1.73
CA THR A 291 -0.75 -19.59 2.03
C THR A 291 0.02 -19.22 0.76
N MET A 292 0.08 -20.09 -0.23
CA MET A 292 0.80 -19.83 -1.49
C MET A 292 0.10 -18.75 -2.33
N ILE A 293 -1.23 -18.76 -2.42
CA ILE A 293 -2.02 -17.72 -3.11
C ILE A 293 -1.74 -16.36 -2.45
N ARG A 294 -1.81 -16.27 -1.12
CA ARG A 294 -1.50 -15.04 -0.39
C ARG A 294 -0.07 -14.56 -0.63
N THR A 295 0.90 -15.46 -0.62
CA THR A 295 2.32 -15.12 -0.73
C THR A 295 2.72 -14.71 -2.14
N TRP A 296 2.27 -15.44 -3.16
CA TRP A 296 2.75 -15.26 -4.53
C TRP A 296 1.81 -14.43 -5.41
N GLN A 297 0.51 -14.48 -5.16
CA GLN A 297 -0.49 -13.72 -5.93
C GLN A 297 -1.01 -12.49 -5.19
N ALA A 298 -0.79 -12.43 -3.86
CA ALA A 298 -1.37 -11.41 -2.97
C ALA A 298 -2.93 -11.34 -3.06
N ASP A 299 -3.57 -12.45 -3.48
CA ASP A 299 -5.02 -12.57 -3.52
C ASP A 299 -5.54 -13.02 -2.15
N ASN A 300 -5.81 -12.03 -1.30
CA ASN A 300 -6.31 -12.29 0.06
C ASN A 300 -7.73 -12.88 0.05
N GLN A 301 -8.57 -12.56 -0.94
CA GLN A 301 -9.95 -13.05 -0.97
C GLN A 301 -10.00 -14.56 -1.21
N THR A 302 -9.32 -15.04 -2.23
CA THR A 302 -9.21 -16.47 -2.51
C THR A 302 -8.49 -17.22 -1.38
N ALA A 303 -7.46 -16.62 -0.79
CA ALA A 303 -6.76 -17.20 0.36
C ALA A 303 -7.67 -17.36 1.58
N LEU A 304 -8.54 -16.38 1.89
CA LEU A 304 -9.52 -16.45 2.98
C LEU A 304 -10.51 -17.61 2.78
N GLU A 305 -10.98 -17.85 1.56
CA GLU A 305 -11.87 -18.96 1.24
C GLU A 305 -11.21 -20.31 1.53
N HIS A 306 -9.96 -20.48 1.13
CA HIS A 306 -9.20 -21.70 1.42
C HIS A 306 -8.92 -21.88 2.91
N PHE A 307 -8.54 -20.85 3.65
CA PHE A 307 -8.31 -20.95 5.10
C PHE A 307 -9.59 -21.29 5.86
N LEU A 308 -10.71 -20.66 5.50
CA LEU A 308 -12.00 -20.96 6.11
C LEU A 308 -12.41 -22.42 5.82
N ARG A 309 -12.24 -22.88 4.57
CA ARG A 309 -12.51 -24.26 4.20
C ARG A 309 -11.64 -25.24 4.97
N GLY A 310 -10.36 -24.92 5.15
CA GLY A 310 -9.44 -25.71 5.98
C GLY A 310 -9.91 -25.81 7.44
N ALA A 311 -10.37 -24.71 8.03
CA ALA A 311 -10.92 -24.69 9.39
C ALA A 311 -12.20 -25.54 9.51
N GLU A 312 -13.13 -25.44 8.54
CA GLU A 312 -14.35 -26.26 8.48
C GLU A 312 -14.03 -27.75 8.45
N LEU A 313 -13.06 -28.15 7.63
CA LEU A 313 -12.62 -29.54 7.54
C LEU A 313 -12.01 -30.06 8.85
N GLY A 314 -11.23 -29.19 9.55
CA GLY A 314 -10.69 -29.46 10.88
C GLY A 314 -11.81 -29.70 11.91
N ARG A 315 -12.83 -28.83 11.91
CA ARG A 315 -14.01 -28.95 12.77
C ARG A 315 -14.81 -30.23 12.49
N MET A 316 -15.02 -30.57 11.21
CA MET A 316 -15.70 -31.82 10.82
C MET A 316 -14.98 -33.07 11.34
N ARG A 317 -13.65 -33.01 11.47
CA ARG A 317 -12.85 -34.10 12.04
C ARG A 317 -12.86 -34.14 13.57
N GLY A 318 -13.38 -33.10 14.25
CA GLY A 318 -13.34 -32.96 15.69
C GLY A 318 -11.93 -32.81 16.26
N VAL A 319 -11.01 -32.16 15.51
CA VAL A 319 -9.62 -31.96 15.93
C VAL A 319 -9.38 -30.46 16.17
N ALA A 320 -9.46 -30.04 17.44
CA ALA A 320 -9.36 -28.61 17.83
C ALA A 320 -8.09 -27.92 17.31
N SER A 321 -6.94 -28.61 17.30
CA SER A 321 -5.68 -28.05 16.78
C SER A 321 -5.70 -27.78 15.28
N GLU A 322 -6.41 -28.56 14.51
CA GLU A 322 -6.55 -28.42 13.05
C GLU A 322 -7.53 -27.28 12.70
N GLU A 323 -8.67 -27.19 13.38
CA GLU A 323 -9.60 -26.07 13.24
C GLU A 323 -8.92 -24.75 13.64
N LEU A 324 -8.22 -24.75 14.76
CA LEU A 324 -7.49 -23.58 15.26
C LEU A 324 -6.44 -23.08 14.27
N LEU A 325 -5.66 -23.97 13.64
CA LEU A 325 -4.65 -23.62 12.65
C LEU A 325 -5.29 -22.90 11.43
N GLY A 326 -6.40 -23.45 10.93
CA GLY A 326 -7.15 -22.84 9.82
C GLY A 326 -7.68 -21.45 10.18
N LEU A 327 -8.28 -21.31 11.36
CA LEU A 327 -8.82 -20.04 11.84
C LEU A 327 -7.73 -19.00 12.15
N LEU A 328 -6.58 -19.38 12.69
CA LEU A 328 -5.45 -18.49 12.90
C LEU A 328 -4.94 -17.90 11.57
N SER A 329 -4.84 -18.72 10.52
CA SER A 329 -4.45 -18.26 9.18
C SER A 329 -5.54 -17.37 8.56
N TYR A 330 -6.81 -17.73 8.71
CA TYR A 330 -7.94 -16.93 8.29
C TYR A 330 -7.91 -15.54 8.94
N VAL A 331 -7.83 -15.49 10.27
CA VAL A 331 -7.81 -14.25 11.05
C VAL A 331 -6.58 -13.39 10.71
N SER A 332 -5.41 -14.03 10.54
CA SER A 332 -4.19 -13.31 10.12
C SER A 332 -4.31 -12.70 8.72
N CYS A 333 -5.10 -13.31 7.83
CA CYS A 333 -5.33 -12.77 6.49
C CYS A 333 -6.29 -11.57 6.49
N LEU A 334 -7.13 -11.40 7.53
CA LEU A 334 -8.09 -10.29 7.65
C LEU A 334 -7.45 -8.92 7.95
N PHE A 335 -6.20 -8.88 8.41
CA PHE A 335 -5.50 -7.61 8.71
C PHE A 335 -5.32 -6.75 7.45
N THR A 336 -4.89 -7.33 6.36
CA THR A 336 -4.59 -6.60 5.11
C THR A 336 -5.82 -5.90 4.51
N PRO A 337 -7.01 -6.54 4.40
CA PRO A 337 -8.23 -5.87 3.98
C PRO A 337 -8.87 -4.98 5.06
N GLY A 338 -8.33 -4.94 6.27
CA GLY A 338 -8.82 -4.09 7.36
C GLY A 338 -10.12 -4.58 8.04
N ARG A 339 -10.40 -5.89 8.03
CA ARG A 339 -11.61 -6.50 8.63
C ARG A 339 -11.42 -6.72 10.14
N HIS A 340 -11.05 -5.66 10.87
CA HIS A 340 -10.63 -5.74 12.27
C HIS A 340 -11.73 -6.22 13.21
N LYS A 341 -12.98 -5.82 12.97
CA LYS A 341 -14.12 -6.28 13.77
C LYS A 341 -14.28 -7.80 13.69
N GLU A 342 -14.11 -8.35 12.51
CA GLU A 342 -14.22 -9.80 12.31
C GLU A 342 -13.07 -10.56 12.99
N ILE A 343 -11.88 -9.97 13.06
CA ILE A 343 -10.79 -10.52 13.87
C ILE A 343 -11.23 -10.59 15.32
N GLU A 344 -11.76 -9.50 15.90
CA GLU A 344 -12.24 -9.44 17.27
C GLU A 344 -13.33 -10.47 17.57
N ASP A 345 -14.29 -10.63 16.65
CA ASP A 345 -15.39 -11.56 16.77
C ASP A 345 -14.93 -13.03 16.81
N ASN A 346 -13.78 -13.36 16.19
CA ASN A 346 -13.20 -14.69 16.19
C ASN A 346 -12.29 -14.97 17.41
N LEU A 347 -11.74 -13.96 18.11
CA LEU A 347 -10.80 -14.18 19.21
C LEU A 347 -11.32 -15.10 20.34
N PRO A 348 -12.58 -14.98 20.81
CA PRO A 348 -13.09 -15.86 21.87
C PRO A 348 -13.10 -17.33 21.45
N HIS A 349 -13.44 -17.62 20.19
CA HIS A 349 -13.46 -19.00 19.68
C HIS A 349 -12.06 -19.58 19.50
N LEU A 350 -11.08 -18.75 19.09
CA LEU A 350 -9.67 -19.17 19.04
C LEU A 350 -9.16 -19.53 20.45
N GLU A 351 -9.51 -18.76 21.49
CA GLU A 351 -9.13 -19.04 22.87
C GLU A 351 -9.80 -20.31 23.43
N GLU A 352 -11.07 -20.52 23.09
CA GLU A 352 -11.80 -21.74 23.45
C GLU A 352 -11.14 -22.99 22.84
N LEU A 353 -10.83 -22.96 21.53
CA LEU A 353 -10.15 -24.06 20.85
C LEU A 353 -8.75 -24.32 21.43
N ALA A 354 -7.98 -23.25 21.70
CA ALA A 354 -6.67 -23.38 22.34
C ALA A 354 -6.76 -24.06 23.71
N GLY A 355 -7.82 -23.78 24.50
CA GLY A 355 -8.06 -24.43 25.78
C GLY A 355 -8.37 -25.94 25.70
N GLN A 356 -8.70 -26.46 24.53
CA GLN A 356 -8.96 -27.88 24.27
C GLN A 356 -7.70 -28.67 23.88
N ILE A 357 -6.56 -28.00 23.69
CA ILE A 357 -5.29 -28.59 23.22
C ILE A 357 -4.38 -28.86 24.40
N SER A 358 -3.74 -30.01 24.47
CA SER A 358 -2.89 -30.42 25.60
C SER A 358 -1.67 -29.53 25.82
N ASN A 359 -1.09 -28.96 24.76
CA ASN A 359 0.07 -28.05 24.81
C ASN A 359 -0.29 -26.75 24.04
N PRO A 360 -1.04 -25.82 24.67
CA PRO A 360 -1.61 -24.67 23.99
C PRO A 360 -0.64 -23.47 23.84
N GLU A 361 0.56 -23.54 24.42
CA GLU A 361 1.44 -22.37 24.61
C GLU A 361 1.74 -21.63 23.31
N SER A 362 2.15 -22.35 22.26
CA SER A 362 2.46 -21.76 20.95
C SER A 362 1.23 -21.11 20.31
N ASN A 363 0.05 -21.75 20.46
CA ASN A 363 -1.21 -21.23 19.94
C ASN A 363 -1.68 -19.98 20.71
N LEU A 364 -1.53 -19.99 22.04
CA LEU A 364 -1.84 -18.84 22.88
C LEU A 364 -0.94 -17.64 22.56
N VAL A 365 0.34 -17.90 22.28
CA VAL A 365 1.28 -16.86 21.84
C VAL A 365 0.88 -16.32 20.46
N ALA A 366 0.42 -17.14 19.52
CA ALA A 366 -0.12 -16.68 18.25
C ALA A 366 -1.38 -15.81 18.42
N ILE A 367 -2.28 -16.17 19.34
CA ILE A 367 -3.46 -15.35 19.67
C ILE A 367 -3.04 -14.03 20.36
N LYS A 368 -2.07 -14.06 21.28
CA LYS A 368 -1.52 -12.85 21.89
C LYS A 368 -0.91 -11.91 20.84
N PHE A 369 -0.18 -12.47 19.88
CA PHE A 369 0.36 -11.71 18.75
C PHE A 369 -0.74 -11.01 17.93
N ILE A 370 -1.82 -11.71 17.57
CA ILE A 370 -2.97 -11.12 16.89
C ILE A 370 -3.56 -9.94 17.67
N LYS A 371 -3.70 -10.09 19.01
CA LYS A 371 -4.17 -9.01 19.88
C LYS A 371 -3.20 -7.83 19.90
N ALA A 372 -1.90 -8.08 19.94
CA ALA A 372 -0.88 -7.05 19.89
C ALA A 372 -0.92 -6.25 18.57
N VAL A 373 -1.11 -6.95 17.44
CA VAL A 373 -1.29 -6.31 16.12
C VAL A 373 -2.50 -5.38 16.13
N LEU A 374 -3.66 -5.84 16.61
CA LEU A 374 -4.87 -5.01 16.72
C LEU A 374 -4.64 -3.78 17.62
N THR A 375 -3.97 -3.97 18.75
CA THR A 375 -3.66 -2.91 19.69
C THR A 375 -2.72 -1.87 19.07
N GLY A 376 -1.72 -2.32 18.33
CA GLY A 376 -0.79 -1.47 17.58
C GLY A 376 -1.49 -0.64 16.50
N TYR A 377 -2.42 -1.23 15.74
CA TYR A 377 -3.22 -0.48 14.75
C TYR A 377 -4.12 0.59 15.38
N ARG A 378 -4.51 0.42 16.64
CA ARG A 378 -5.23 1.45 17.42
C ARG A 378 -4.32 2.57 17.95
N GLY A 379 -3.01 2.46 17.75
CA GLY A 379 -2.01 3.42 18.22
C GLY A 379 -1.61 3.25 19.68
N ASP A 380 -2.09 2.24 20.37
CA ASP A 380 -1.67 1.90 21.73
C ASP A 380 -0.38 1.04 21.68
N TRP A 381 0.70 1.69 21.28
CA TRP A 381 2.02 1.05 21.17
C TRP A 381 2.62 0.70 22.52
N GLU A 382 2.28 1.44 23.57
CA GLU A 382 2.79 1.18 24.93
C GLU A 382 2.28 -0.15 25.48
N THR A 383 1.07 -0.56 25.10
CA THR A 383 0.53 -1.89 25.42
C THR A 383 0.99 -2.96 24.42
N ALA A 384 1.05 -2.64 23.12
CA ALA A 384 1.37 -3.62 22.08
C ALA A 384 2.83 -4.10 22.12
N ILE A 385 3.80 -3.18 22.24
CA ILE A 385 5.24 -3.50 22.17
C ILE A 385 5.68 -4.50 23.23
N PRO A 386 5.31 -4.39 24.52
CA PRO A 386 5.62 -5.40 25.53
C PRO A 386 5.11 -6.80 25.16
N ILE A 387 3.91 -6.91 24.56
CA ILE A 387 3.35 -8.19 24.13
C ILE A 387 4.16 -8.78 22.98
N TYR A 388 4.57 -7.98 22.01
CA TYR A 388 5.48 -8.44 20.93
C TYR A 388 6.80 -8.98 21.49
N ARG A 389 7.39 -8.30 22.50
CA ARG A 389 8.62 -8.75 23.16
C ARG A 389 8.43 -10.06 23.92
N GLU A 390 7.30 -10.24 24.60
CA GLU A 390 6.94 -11.51 25.25
C GLU A 390 6.84 -12.64 24.23
N CYS A 391 6.17 -12.41 23.09
CA CYS A 391 6.09 -13.38 22.01
C CYS A 391 7.45 -13.72 21.41
N LEU A 392 8.31 -12.73 21.22
CA LEU A 392 9.69 -12.94 20.72
C LEU A 392 10.51 -13.81 21.66
N GLU A 393 10.47 -13.49 22.98
CA GLU A 393 11.20 -14.25 23.99
C GLU A 393 10.72 -15.71 24.06
N PHE A 394 9.43 -15.95 23.95
CA PHE A 394 8.87 -17.31 23.86
C PHE A 394 9.47 -18.08 22.69
N TRP A 395 9.48 -17.52 21.47
CA TRP A 395 9.98 -18.23 20.28
C TRP A 395 11.50 -18.46 20.33
N ARG A 396 12.27 -17.56 20.98
CA ARG A 396 13.69 -17.77 21.29
C ARG A 396 13.91 -18.97 22.19
N GLN A 397 13.13 -19.10 23.26
CA GLN A 397 13.21 -20.24 24.18
C GLN A 397 12.86 -21.55 23.49
N GLN A 398 11.89 -21.54 22.59
CA GLN A 398 11.51 -22.69 21.77
C GLN A 398 12.51 -22.99 20.65
N LYS A 399 13.51 -22.16 20.42
CA LYS A 399 14.49 -22.27 19.32
C LYS A 399 13.83 -22.37 17.95
N ASN A 400 12.65 -21.75 17.78
CA ASN A 400 11.92 -21.72 16.53
C ASN A 400 12.37 -20.52 15.70
N LEU A 401 13.40 -20.74 14.87
CA LEU A 401 14.06 -19.71 14.09
C LEU A 401 13.09 -18.91 13.18
N GLU A 402 12.18 -19.61 12.51
CA GLU A 402 11.21 -18.98 11.60
C GLU A 402 10.29 -18.01 12.33
N SER A 403 9.72 -18.45 13.47
CA SER A 403 8.86 -17.61 14.29
C SER A 403 9.63 -16.48 14.98
N GLU A 404 10.89 -16.71 15.39
CA GLU A 404 11.75 -15.68 15.95
C GLU A 404 12.05 -14.57 14.94
N VAL A 405 12.45 -14.92 13.71
CA VAL A 405 12.70 -13.96 12.63
C VAL A 405 11.43 -13.18 12.27
N ASN A 406 10.28 -13.85 12.22
CA ASN A 406 9.01 -13.19 11.96
C ASN A 406 8.66 -12.18 13.07
N MET A 407 8.86 -12.53 14.34
CA MET A 407 8.63 -11.58 15.45
C MET A 407 9.58 -10.40 15.43
N LEU A 408 10.86 -10.61 15.08
CA LEU A 408 11.83 -9.53 14.90
C LEU A 408 11.42 -8.59 13.77
N ASN A 409 10.92 -9.13 12.65
CA ASN A 409 10.39 -8.35 11.53
C ASN A 409 9.19 -7.49 11.95
N GLU A 410 8.20 -8.10 12.60
CA GLU A 410 6.97 -7.44 13.00
C GLU A 410 7.22 -6.36 14.09
N LEU A 411 8.01 -6.69 15.11
CA LEU A 411 8.34 -5.73 16.16
C LEU A 411 9.18 -4.56 15.60
N SER A 412 10.12 -4.83 14.68
CA SER A 412 10.89 -3.78 14.02
C SER A 412 9.98 -2.84 13.20
N TRP A 413 8.95 -3.39 12.56
CA TRP A 413 7.96 -2.61 11.82
C TRP A 413 7.13 -1.73 12.77
N VAL A 414 6.61 -2.30 13.85
CA VAL A 414 5.79 -1.55 14.83
C VAL A 414 6.59 -0.40 15.46
N LEU A 415 7.84 -0.64 15.82
CA LEU A 415 8.74 0.39 16.35
C LEU A 415 9.04 1.47 15.30
N THR A 416 9.23 1.08 14.04
CA THR A 416 9.45 2.02 12.94
C THR A 416 8.20 2.89 12.69
N GLU A 417 7.00 2.32 12.77
CA GLU A 417 5.74 3.07 12.65
C GLU A 417 5.52 4.00 13.85
N ARG A 418 5.75 3.52 15.07
CA ARG A 418 5.71 4.39 16.26
C ARG A 418 6.63 5.60 16.09
N ASN A 419 7.88 5.39 15.67
CA ASN A 419 8.84 6.47 15.45
C ASN A 419 8.38 7.43 14.35
N ARG A 420 7.78 6.93 13.26
CA ARG A 420 7.23 7.77 12.18
C ARG A 420 6.15 8.72 12.68
N TRP A 421 5.22 8.22 13.48
CA TRP A 421 4.00 8.94 13.82
C TRP A 421 4.05 9.66 15.17
N ALA A 422 4.89 9.21 16.11
CA ALA A 422 5.11 9.83 17.40
C ALA A 422 6.28 10.84 17.42
N ASN A 423 6.89 11.09 16.26
CA ASN A 423 8.01 12.03 16.11
C ASN A 423 9.20 11.72 17.05
N GLN A 424 9.53 10.42 17.17
CA GLN A 424 10.67 9.93 17.94
C GLN A 424 11.81 9.58 16.98
N ASP A 425 12.98 10.17 17.15
CA ASP A 425 14.09 10.01 16.21
C ASP A 425 15.03 8.82 16.54
N ASP A 426 14.82 8.12 17.65
CA ASP A 426 15.67 7.00 18.06
C ASP A 426 15.26 5.70 17.37
N LEU A 427 16.07 5.28 16.41
CA LEU A 427 15.95 4.03 15.66
C LEU A 427 16.99 2.97 16.08
N SER A 428 17.73 3.17 17.18
CA SER A 428 18.81 2.29 17.60
C SER A 428 18.33 0.89 17.99
N GLU A 429 17.18 0.78 18.65
CA GLU A 429 16.57 -0.50 18.98
C GLU A 429 16.16 -1.27 17.71
N VAL A 430 15.55 -0.58 16.74
CA VAL A 430 15.16 -1.16 15.44
C VAL A 430 16.39 -1.68 14.69
N GLU A 431 17.49 -0.93 14.71
CA GLU A 431 18.74 -1.31 14.08
C GLU A 431 19.31 -2.60 14.69
N THR A 432 19.35 -2.69 16.03
CA THR A 432 19.85 -3.87 16.74
C THR A 432 19.05 -5.11 16.38
N MET A 433 17.72 -5.01 16.37
CA MET A 433 16.82 -6.13 16.06
C MET A 433 16.93 -6.58 14.61
N LEU A 434 16.99 -5.65 13.67
CA LEU A 434 17.13 -5.98 12.25
C LEU A 434 18.51 -6.57 11.92
N LEU A 435 19.58 -6.14 12.59
CA LEU A 435 20.90 -6.77 12.44
C LEU A 435 20.89 -8.22 12.98
N GLU A 436 20.24 -8.47 14.10
CA GLU A 436 20.02 -9.83 14.62
C GLU A 436 19.24 -10.67 13.61
N ALA A 437 18.11 -10.15 13.07
CA ALA A 437 17.32 -10.85 12.07
C ALA A 437 18.13 -11.16 10.79
N VAL A 438 18.95 -10.22 10.32
CA VAL A 438 19.86 -10.42 9.17
C VAL A 438 20.81 -11.59 9.45
N GLN A 439 21.45 -11.62 10.62
CA GLN A 439 22.38 -12.69 10.99
C GLN A 439 21.68 -14.05 10.96
N LEU A 440 20.48 -14.15 11.52
CA LEU A 440 19.71 -15.39 11.57
C LEU A 440 19.33 -15.88 10.17
N VAL A 441 18.81 -15.01 9.29
CA VAL A 441 18.39 -15.41 7.94
C VAL A 441 19.57 -15.71 7.00
N GLU A 442 20.73 -15.09 7.22
CA GLU A 442 21.94 -15.40 6.45
C GLU A 442 22.54 -16.74 6.87
N GLN A 443 22.59 -17.05 8.16
CA GLN A 443 23.09 -18.34 8.69
C GLN A 443 22.22 -19.53 8.25
N ALA A 444 20.91 -19.37 8.25
CA ALA A 444 19.95 -20.42 7.89
C ALA A 444 19.65 -20.50 6.40
N ASP A 445 20.20 -19.59 5.57
CA ASP A 445 19.81 -19.41 4.16
C ASP A 445 18.30 -19.36 3.93
N SER A 446 17.61 -18.66 4.83
CA SER A 446 16.14 -18.61 4.88
C SER A 446 15.53 -17.73 3.77
N ASN A 447 14.34 -18.11 3.30
CA ASN A 447 13.54 -17.30 2.39
C ASN A 447 13.04 -15.99 3.05
N GLU A 448 13.10 -15.88 4.39
CA GLU A 448 12.70 -14.68 5.14
C GLU A 448 13.53 -13.44 4.80
N LYS A 449 14.65 -13.59 4.09
CA LYS A 449 15.45 -12.50 3.51
C LYS A 449 14.59 -11.52 2.71
N MET A 450 13.53 -12.01 2.07
CA MET A 450 12.59 -11.19 1.28
C MET A 450 11.85 -10.12 2.12
N TRP A 451 11.68 -10.34 3.42
CA TRP A 451 11.04 -9.41 4.35
C TRP A 451 12.06 -8.54 5.09
N ILE A 452 13.19 -9.12 5.51
CA ILE A 452 14.18 -8.46 6.36
C ILE A 452 15.03 -7.43 5.59
N TYR A 453 15.48 -7.75 4.38
CA TYR A 453 16.34 -6.84 3.61
C TYR A 453 15.64 -5.53 3.21
N PRO A 454 14.37 -5.51 2.80
CA PRO A 454 13.64 -4.26 2.61
C PRO A 454 13.51 -3.42 3.89
N ARG A 455 13.29 -4.05 5.05
CA ARG A 455 13.25 -3.34 6.35
C ARG A 455 14.57 -2.66 6.68
N MET A 456 15.69 -3.34 6.41
CA MET A 456 17.03 -2.73 6.56
C MET A 456 17.22 -1.54 5.61
N SER A 457 16.75 -1.64 4.37
CA SER A 457 16.79 -0.52 3.40
C SER A 457 16.01 0.69 3.92
N ILE A 458 14.77 0.48 4.37
CA ILE A 458 13.92 1.54 4.95
C ILE A 458 14.57 2.18 6.18
N LEU A 459 15.12 1.36 7.09
CA LEU A 459 15.83 1.86 8.27
C LEU A 459 17.01 2.77 7.88
N ARG A 460 17.86 2.32 6.96
CA ARG A 460 19.03 3.09 6.50
C ARG A 460 18.63 4.39 5.81
N ALA A 461 17.58 4.37 4.99
CA ALA A 461 17.04 5.58 4.38
C ALA A 461 16.60 6.60 5.44
N ARG A 462 15.88 6.16 6.47
CA ARG A 462 15.43 7.04 7.57
C ARG A 462 16.55 7.57 8.46
N GLN A 463 17.65 6.85 8.55
CA GLN A 463 18.88 7.32 9.22
C GLN A 463 19.70 8.31 8.34
N GLY A 464 19.23 8.64 7.13
CA GLY A 464 19.99 9.45 6.16
C GLY A 464 21.14 8.71 5.49
N ARG A 465 21.26 7.41 5.67
CA ARG A 465 22.31 6.53 5.12
C ARG A 465 21.85 5.94 3.77
N THR A 466 21.59 6.81 2.80
CA THR A 466 20.90 6.44 1.55
C THR A 466 21.70 5.48 0.67
N GLU A 467 23.02 5.58 0.64
CA GLU A 467 23.86 4.62 -0.09
C GLU A 467 23.77 3.19 0.47
N GLU A 468 23.75 3.05 1.79
CA GLU A 468 23.56 1.74 2.41
C GLU A 468 22.12 1.24 2.18
N ALA A 469 21.13 2.12 2.18
CA ALA A 469 19.75 1.78 1.86
C ALA A 469 19.65 1.18 0.45
N ARG A 470 20.33 1.76 -0.54
CA ARG A 470 20.40 1.23 -1.91
C ARG A 470 21.05 -0.14 -1.98
N LEU A 471 22.13 -0.37 -1.20
CA LEU A 471 22.76 -1.69 -1.12
C LEU A 471 21.81 -2.76 -0.56
N TRP A 472 21.05 -2.43 0.48
CA TRP A 472 20.06 -3.36 1.04
C TRP A 472 18.89 -3.61 0.09
N LEU A 473 18.44 -2.59 -0.65
CA LEU A 473 17.42 -2.75 -1.68
C LEU A 473 17.92 -3.69 -2.80
N GLU A 474 19.16 -3.57 -3.20
CA GLU A 474 19.75 -4.48 -4.20
C GLU A 474 19.85 -5.93 -3.68
N LYS A 475 20.25 -6.13 -2.42
CA LYS A 475 20.20 -7.46 -1.76
C LYS A 475 18.77 -8.02 -1.74
N ALA A 476 17.75 -7.18 -1.47
CA ALA A 476 16.34 -7.59 -1.49
C ALA A 476 15.91 -8.05 -2.89
N ARG A 477 16.31 -7.33 -3.94
CA ARG A 477 16.05 -7.70 -5.34
C ARG A 477 16.71 -9.03 -5.72
N GLN A 478 17.94 -9.23 -5.29
CA GLN A 478 18.68 -10.48 -5.53
C GLN A 478 18.03 -11.67 -4.80
N ALA A 479 17.61 -11.48 -3.54
CA ALA A 479 16.95 -12.53 -2.77
C ALA A 479 15.61 -12.98 -3.38
N THR A 480 14.95 -12.10 -4.17
CA THR A 480 13.68 -12.36 -4.82
C THR A 480 13.80 -12.59 -6.34
N ALA A 481 15.02 -12.64 -6.86
CA ALA A 481 15.27 -12.83 -8.29
C ALA A 481 14.65 -14.16 -8.79
N GLY A 482 13.89 -14.10 -9.89
CA GLY A 482 13.18 -15.26 -10.45
C GLY A 482 11.92 -15.68 -9.68
N ARG A 483 11.51 -14.94 -8.65
CA ARG A 483 10.28 -15.18 -7.87
C ARG A 483 9.47 -13.89 -7.76
N PRO A 484 8.86 -13.40 -8.86
CA PRO A 484 8.06 -12.19 -8.83
C PRO A 484 6.83 -12.38 -7.92
N SER A 485 6.59 -11.41 -7.04
CA SER A 485 5.41 -11.39 -6.17
C SER A 485 4.97 -9.94 -6.00
N PRO A 486 3.66 -9.65 -5.93
CA PRO A 486 3.17 -8.31 -5.64
C PRO A 486 3.69 -7.76 -4.29
N TRP A 487 3.94 -8.62 -3.31
CA TRP A 487 4.57 -8.23 -2.04
C TRP A 487 5.98 -7.67 -2.25
N ASN A 488 6.79 -8.32 -3.10
CA ASN A 488 8.14 -7.86 -3.41
C ASN A 488 8.10 -6.49 -4.11
N GLU A 489 7.16 -6.31 -5.04
CA GLU A 489 6.98 -5.02 -5.73
C GLU A 489 6.58 -3.92 -4.73
N MET A 490 5.69 -4.21 -3.79
CA MET A 490 5.29 -3.24 -2.76
C MET A 490 6.44 -2.88 -1.82
N LEU A 491 7.17 -3.86 -1.30
CA LEU A 491 8.28 -3.62 -0.37
C LEU A 491 9.43 -2.85 -1.05
N GLN A 492 9.74 -3.18 -2.31
CA GLN A 492 10.75 -2.44 -3.08
C GLN A 492 10.30 -1.02 -3.38
N GLY A 493 9.02 -0.82 -3.73
CA GLY A 493 8.44 0.51 -3.91
C GLY A 493 8.46 1.36 -2.63
N GLU A 494 8.23 0.75 -1.47
CA GLU A 494 8.37 1.43 -0.17
C GLU A 494 9.83 1.86 0.10
N CYS A 495 10.81 1.00 -0.22
CA CYS A 495 12.23 1.35 -0.12
C CYS A 495 12.61 2.51 -1.05
N GLU A 496 12.20 2.47 -2.31
CA GLU A 496 12.46 3.52 -3.30
C GLU A 496 11.88 4.88 -2.84
N MET A 497 10.66 4.86 -2.33
CA MET A 497 9.99 6.05 -1.78
C MET A 497 10.74 6.62 -0.57
N GLU A 498 11.15 5.78 0.39
CA GLU A 498 11.87 6.22 1.59
C GLU A 498 13.26 6.78 1.26
N ILE A 499 13.99 6.17 0.32
CA ILE A 499 15.29 6.65 -0.15
C ILE A 499 15.12 8.04 -0.78
N ALA A 500 14.20 8.18 -1.75
CA ALA A 500 13.96 9.45 -2.43
C ALA A 500 13.47 10.54 -1.46
N THR A 501 12.65 10.20 -0.46
CA THR A 501 12.21 11.13 0.58
C THR A 501 13.39 11.62 1.43
N SER A 502 14.28 10.73 1.82
CA SER A 502 15.49 11.04 2.60
C SER A 502 16.45 11.95 1.83
N GLU A 503 16.54 11.79 0.52
CA GLU A 503 17.35 12.60 -0.39
C GLU A 503 16.66 13.92 -0.79
N GLN A 504 15.43 14.14 -0.37
CA GLN A 504 14.56 15.26 -0.77
C GLN A 504 14.29 15.32 -2.28
N ASP A 505 14.46 14.18 -2.99
CA ASP A 505 14.02 14.05 -4.37
C ASP A 505 12.49 13.82 -4.40
N TRP A 506 11.78 14.94 -4.24
CA TRP A 506 10.32 14.92 -4.17
C TRP A 506 9.65 14.38 -5.43
N SER A 507 10.30 14.51 -6.59
CA SER A 507 9.76 14.03 -7.87
C SER A 507 9.72 12.49 -7.88
N THR A 508 10.84 11.88 -7.54
CA THR A 508 10.96 10.41 -7.46
C THR A 508 10.12 9.85 -6.32
N ALA A 509 10.10 10.53 -5.15
CA ALA A 509 9.28 10.10 -4.00
C ALA A 509 7.78 10.07 -4.35
N LEU A 510 7.27 11.13 -5.01
CA LEU A 510 5.87 11.19 -5.44
C LEU A 510 5.51 10.12 -6.48
N ALA A 511 6.38 9.88 -7.45
CA ALA A 511 6.16 8.82 -8.44
C ALA A 511 6.15 7.42 -7.80
N ALA A 512 7.05 7.17 -6.85
CA ALA A 512 7.14 5.90 -6.15
C ALA A 512 5.91 5.64 -5.25
N ILE A 513 5.48 6.64 -4.45
CA ILE A 513 4.31 6.48 -3.56
C ILE A 513 3.01 6.36 -4.35
N GLU A 514 2.86 7.08 -5.47
CA GLU A 514 1.69 6.94 -6.35
C GLU A 514 1.60 5.53 -6.94
N LYS A 515 2.70 5.00 -7.46
CA LYS A 515 2.77 3.62 -7.98
C LYS A 515 2.43 2.61 -6.89
N LEU A 516 3.00 2.78 -5.70
CA LEU A 516 2.76 1.92 -4.53
C LEU A 516 1.29 1.94 -4.11
N ALA A 517 0.70 3.12 -3.95
CA ALA A 517 -0.70 3.28 -3.55
C ALA A 517 -1.67 2.67 -4.58
N ARG A 518 -1.42 2.85 -5.88
CA ARG A 518 -2.21 2.22 -6.95
C ARG A 518 -2.15 0.68 -6.89
N LEU A 519 -0.97 0.12 -6.65
CA LEU A 519 -0.79 -1.33 -6.50
C LEU A 519 -1.56 -1.86 -5.30
N GLN A 520 -1.43 -1.23 -4.13
CA GLN A 520 -2.11 -1.61 -2.89
C GLN A 520 -3.63 -1.53 -3.03
N LYS A 521 -4.16 -0.48 -3.67
CA LYS A 521 -5.60 -0.33 -3.96
C LYS A 521 -6.11 -1.47 -4.84
N ARG A 522 -5.39 -1.80 -5.92
CA ARG A 522 -5.73 -2.89 -6.84
C ARG A 522 -5.76 -4.26 -6.16
N LEU A 523 -4.87 -4.49 -5.20
CA LEU A 523 -4.76 -5.76 -4.47
C LEU A 523 -5.69 -5.83 -3.24
N GLY A 524 -6.47 -4.79 -2.96
CA GLY A 524 -7.36 -4.75 -1.79
C GLY A 524 -6.63 -4.62 -0.45
N PHE A 525 -5.42 -4.10 -0.43
CA PHE A 525 -4.61 -3.88 0.78
C PHE A 525 -5.02 -2.57 1.44
N ARG A 526 -6.24 -2.52 1.96
CA ARG A 526 -6.88 -1.28 2.43
C ARG A 526 -6.07 -0.54 3.48
N VAL A 527 -5.53 -1.25 4.47
CA VAL A 527 -4.73 -0.65 5.56
C VAL A 527 -3.45 -0.02 5.01
N ASN A 528 -2.71 -0.76 4.18
CA ASN A 528 -1.48 -0.28 3.57
C ASN A 528 -1.75 0.88 2.61
N TRP A 529 -2.83 0.80 1.83
CA TRP A 529 -3.23 1.86 0.92
C TRP A 529 -3.59 3.15 1.66
N ALA A 530 -4.44 3.09 2.70
CA ALA A 530 -4.80 4.25 3.50
C ALA A 530 -3.57 4.88 4.17
N ARG A 531 -2.62 4.06 4.67
CA ARG A 531 -1.33 4.51 5.20
C ARG A 531 -0.48 5.19 4.11
N SER A 532 -0.44 4.63 2.89
CA SER A 532 0.29 5.23 1.77
C SER A 532 -0.30 6.57 1.34
N LEU A 533 -1.63 6.75 1.38
CA LEU A 533 -2.25 8.06 1.14
C LEU A 533 -1.80 9.10 2.17
N LEU A 534 -1.66 8.72 3.43
CA LEU A 534 -1.18 9.61 4.49
C LEU A 534 0.29 10.00 4.26
N ILE A 535 1.15 9.04 3.91
CA ILE A 535 2.56 9.30 3.58
C ILE A 535 2.66 10.19 2.33
N TRP A 536 1.85 9.94 1.32
CA TRP A 536 1.80 10.74 0.09
C TRP A 536 1.42 12.19 0.39
N ALA A 537 0.41 12.38 1.24
CA ALA A 537 0.04 13.73 1.70
C ALA A 537 1.19 14.42 2.48
N ASP A 538 1.91 13.69 3.34
CA ASP A 538 3.06 14.22 4.06
C ASP A 538 4.18 14.67 3.11
N ILE A 539 4.48 13.93 2.04
CA ILE A 539 5.45 14.33 1.02
C ILE A 539 5.02 15.66 0.35
N HIS A 540 3.74 15.81 -0.01
CA HIS A 540 3.20 17.06 -0.55
C HIS A 540 3.32 18.24 0.45
N ILE A 541 3.00 18.00 1.73
CA ILE A 541 3.11 19.01 2.79
C ILE A 541 4.55 19.47 2.98
N HIS A 542 5.53 18.56 2.89
CA HIS A 542 6.95 18.88 3.01
C HIS A 542 7.48 19.66 1.80
N ARG A 543 7.03 19.30 0.58
CA ARG A 543 7.39 20.06 -0.63
C ARG A 543 6.84 21.49 -0.62
N GLY A 544 5.70 21.74 0.00
CA GLY A 544 5.21 23.05 0.40
C GLY A 544 4.63 23.95 -0.70
N LYS A 545 4.45 23.47 -1.94
CA LYS A 545 3.82 24.23 -3.02
C LYS A 545 2.29 24.32 -2.78
N LEU A 546 1.66 25.45 -3.13
CA LEU A 546 0.22 25.66 -2.89
C LEU A 546 -0.66 24.59 -3.55
N ALA A 547 -0.39 24.26 -4.81
CA ALA A 547 -1.11 23.20 -5.53
C ALA A 547 -0.96 21.82 -4.86
N ASP A 548 0.18 21.57 -4.18
CA ASP A 548 0.42 20.33 -3.46
C ASP A 548 -0.43 20.22 -2.21
N LEU A 549 -0.72 21.34 -1.53
CA LEU A 549 -1.55 21.36 -0.33
C LEU A 549 -3.01 20.98 -0.61
N GLU A 550 -3.54 21.33 -1.78
CA GLU A 550 -4.88 20.89 -2.22
C GLU A 550 -4.90 19.38 -2.49
N GLY A 551 -3.88 18.86 -3.18
CA GLY A 551 -3.69 17.43 -3.40
C GLY A 551 -3.58 16.66 -2.08
N ALA A 552 -2.77 17.16 -1.13
CA ALA A 552 -2.64 16.58 0.20
C ALA A 552 -3.96 16.54 0.98
N GLN A 553 -4.81 17.59 0.90
CA GLN A 553 -6.12 17.58 1.54
C GLN A 553 -7.04 16.47 1.00
N THR A 554 -7.00 16.24 -0.31
CA THR A 554 -7.80 15.18 -0.95
C THR A 554 -7.36 13.81 -0.47
N LEU A 555 -6.05 13.53 -0.49
CA LEU A 555 -5.47 12.28 0.00
C LEU A 555 -5.79 12.03 1.48
N LEU A 556 -5.66 13.06 2.32
CA LEU A 556 -5.97 12.96 3.75
C LEU A 556 -7.44 12.66 4.02
N ARG A 557 -8.38 13.24 3.25
CA ARG A 557 -9.82 12.93 3.39
C ARG A 557 -10.13 11.51 2.97
N GLU A 558 -9.53 11.02 1.87
CA GLU A 558 -9.69 9.63 1.42
C GLU A 558 -9.13 8.67 2.48
N ALA A 559 -7.93 8.91 2.99
CA ALA A 559 -7.33 8.12 4.07
C ALA A 559 -8.20 8.12 5.36
N LEU A 560 -8.77 9.28 5.74
CA LEU A 560 -9.64 9.41 6.90
C LEU A 560 -10.90 8.57 6.77
N THR A 561 -11.50 8.55 5.59
CA THR A 561 -12.69 7.72 5.30
C THR A 561 -12.36 6.25 5.48
N GLU A 562 -11.25 5.78 4.89
CA GLU A 562 -10.83 4.39 4.98
C GLU A 562 -10.54 3.95 6.42
N PHE A 563 -9.77 4.74 7.19
CA PHE A 563 -9.47 4.40 8.58
C PHE A 563 -10.71 4.37 9.46
N ASN A 564 -11.67 5.29 9.25
CA ASN A 564 -12.94 5.29 9.98
C ASN A 564 -13.78 4.05 9.66
N GLU A 565 -13.89 3.66 8.38
CA GLU A 565 -14.61 2.46 7.97
C GLU A 565 -14.00 1.18 8.53
N MET A 566 -12.67 1.13 8.66
CA MET A 566 -11.96 0.00 9.26
C MET A 566 -11.98 0.00 10.79
N GLY A 567 -12.47 1.07 11.45
CA GLY A 567 -12.47 1.22 12.90
C GLY A 567 -11.08 1.42 13.52
N ILE A 568 -10.11 1.97 12.75
CA ILE A 568 -8.75 2.23 13.21
C ILE A 568 -8.69 3.63 13.82
N GLY A 569 -8.66 3.74 15.15
CA GLY A 569 -8.85 5.00 15.88
C GLY A 569 -7.66 5.97 15.87
N PHE A 570 -6.44 5.49 15.72
CA PHE A 570 -5.23 6.30 15.83
C PHE A 570 -5.03 7.31 14.67
N TYR A 571 -5.11 6.84 13.43
CA TYR A 571 -4.83 7.67 12.26
C TYR A 571 -5.82 8.84 12.03
N PRO A 572 -7.11 8.75 12.36
CA PRO A 572 -8.03 9.87 12.26
C PRO A 572 -7.59 11.14 12.99
N GLU A 573 -7.10 11.05 14.22
CA GLU A 573 -6.58 12.20 14.97
C GLU A 573 -5.35 12.82 14.30
N LEU A 574 -4.42 11.97 13.90
CA LEU A 574 -3.21 12.35 13.17
C LEU A 574 -3.54 13.09 11.85
N ILE A 575 -4.53 12.61 11.11
CA ILE A 575 -5.00 13.21 9.87
C ILE A 575 -5.66 14.57 10.14
N GLN A 576 -6.49 14.70 11.18
CA GLN A 576 -7.10 15.98 11.54
C GLN A 576 -6.07 17.05 11.86
N ASN A 577 -5.00 16.69 12.58
CA ASN A 577 -3.89 17.62 12.88
C ASN A 577 -3.21 18.11 11.58
N ARG A 578 -3.00 17.23 10.58
CA ARG A 578 -2.43 17.60 9.27
C ARG A 578 -3.38 18.49 8.47
N LEU A 579 -4.65 18.17 8.44
CA LEU A 579 -5.67 19.01 7.79
C LEU A 579 -5.71 20.41 8.41
N GLN A 580 -5.58 20.53 9.72
CA GLN A 580 -5.51 21.81 10.40
C GLN A 580 -4.23 22.58 10.03
N LEU A 581 -3.08 21.89 9.98
CA LEU A 581 -1.81 22.50 9.53
C LEU A 581 -1.92 23.06 8.12
N ILE A 582 -2.51 22.31 7.19
CA ILE A 582 -2.71 22.76 5.81
C ILE A 582 -3.59 24.01 5.79
N ARG A 583 -4.72 24.01 6.51
CA ARG A 583 -5.64 25.17 6.59
C ARG A 583 -4.91 26.42 7.07
N THR A 584 -4.09 26.29 8.13
CA THR A 584 -3.32 27.40 8.67
C THR A 584 -2.30 27.94 7.65
N ARG A 585 -1.56 27.06 6.95
CA ARG A 585 -0.59 27.44 5.92
C ARG A 585 -1.26 28.12 4.72
N THR A 586 -2.35 27.55 4.21
CA THR A 586 -3.09 28.13 3.07
C THR A 586 -3.66 29.50 3.42
N HIS A 587 -4.19 29.67 4.64
CA HIS A 587 -4.70 30.97 5.09
C HIS A 587 -3.59 32.02 5.24
N ALA A 588 -2.43 31.65 5.82
CA ALA A 588 -1.27 32.53 5.93
C ALA A 588 -0.77 32.98 4.54
N GLN A 589 -0.63 32.05 3.59
CA GLN A 589 -0.21 32.38 2.23
C GLN A 589 -1.20 33.28 1.49
N ALA A 590 -2.51 33.07 1.71
CA ALA A 590 -3.54 33.93 1.14
C ALA A 590 -3.49 35.36 1.69
N LEU A 591 -3.24 35.51 3.00
CA LEU A 591 -3.09 36.82 3.65
C LEU A 591 -1.83 37.56 3.14
N ASP A 592 -0.69 36.85 3.02
CA ASP A 592 0.55 37.43 2.49
C ASP A 592 0.37 37.91 1.05
N HIS A 593 -0.31 37.11 0.21
CA HIS A 593 -0.60 37.50 -1.18
C HIS A 593 -1.54 38.71 -1.25
N GLU A 594 -2.57 38.77 -0.44
CA GLU A 594 -3.48 39.93 -0.37
C GLU A 594 -2.75 41.19 0.11
N GLN A 595 -1.87 41.08 1.10
CA GLN A 595 -1.08 42.17 1.59
C GLN A 595 -0.12 42.74 0.53
N LEU A 596 0.62 41.81 -0.16
CA LEU A 596 1.51 42.19 -1.27
C LEU A 596 0.75 42.88 -2.39
N THR A 597 -0.40 42.36 -2.78
CA THR A 597 -1.25 42.98 -3.81
C THR A 597 -1.72 44.36 -3.41
N ARG A 598 -2.07 44.57 -2.13
CA ARG A 598 -2.45 45.91 -1.62
C ARG A 598 -1.28 46.91 -1.65
N GLU A 599 -0.07 46.48 -1.32
CA GLU A 599 1.11 47.31 -1.35
C GLU A 599 1.49 47.71 -2.77
N LEU A 600 1.45 46.79 -3.72
CA LEU A 600 1.68 47.06 -5.14
C LEU A 600 0.66 48.04 -5.71
N LYS A 601 -0.63 47.91 -5.35
CA LYS A 601 -1.66 48.87 -5.75
C LYS A 601 -1.40 50.29 -5.22
N LYS A 602 -0.91 50.42 -3.98
CA LYS A 602 -0.47 51.73 -3.43
C LYS A 602 0.71 52.30 -4.20
N ALA A 603 1.71 51.46 -4.51
CA ALA A 603 2.87 51.89 -5.30
C ALA A 603 2.45 52.44 -6.68
N ARG A 604 1.51 51.76 -7.37
CA ARG A 604 0.89 52.20 -8.61
C ARG A 604 0.25 53.60 -8.47
N GLN A 605 -0.57 53.81 -7.45
CA GLN A 605 -1.23 55.10 -7.21
C GLN A 605 -0.21 56.24 -7.02
N VAL A 606 0.87 56.00 -6.32
CA VAL A 606 1.94 56.97 -6.16
C VAL A 606 2.58 57.26 -7.52
N GLN A 607 2.88 56.27 -8.33
CA GLN A 607 3.48 56.40 -9.63
C GLN A 607 2.58 57.21 -10.61
N GLU A 608 1.29 56.82 -10.69
CA GLU A 608 0.31 57.54 -11.51
C GLU A 608 0.20 59.00 -11.13
N SER A 609 0.36 59.37 -9.85
CA SER A 609 0.34 60.75 -9.38
C SER A 609 1.56 61.57 -9.84
N LEU A 610 2.63 60.93 -10.28
CA LEU A 610 3.79 61.61 -10.84
C LEU A 610 3.57 62.07 -12.30
N LEU A 611 2.69 61.41 -13.04
CA LEU A 611 2.44 61.68 -14.44
C LEU A 611 1.42 62.83 -14.62
N PRO A 612 1.50 63.60 -15.71
CA PRO A 612 0.50 64.63 -16.02
C PRO A 612 -0.89 63.99 -16.25
N GLU A 613 -1.91 64.46 -15.57
CA GLU A 613 -3.27 63.97 -15.79
C GLU A 613 -3.82 64.29 -17.19
N ASN A 614 -3.51 65.46 -17.71
CA ASN A 614 -3.95 65.88 -19.04
C ASN A 614 -2.82 66.56 -19.79
N PRO A 615 -2.75 66.42 -21.12
CA PRO A 615 -1.86 67.22 -21.95
C PRO A 615 -2.19 68.75 -21.81
N PRO A 616 -1.19 69.63 -21.89
CA PRO A 616 -1.42 71.06 -21.84
C PRO A 616 -2.23 71.52 -23.09
N GLU A 617 -3.14 72.49 -22.89
CA GLU A 617 -3.85 73.15 -23.98
C GLU A 617 -2.94 74.17 -24.65
N ILE A 618 -2.65 74.01 -25.96
CA ILE A 618 -1.84 74.88 -26.74
C ILE A 618 -2.63 75.38 -27.96
N PRO A 619 -2.80 76.71 -28.13
CA PRO A 619 -3.50 77.22 -29.31
C PRO A 619 -2.90 76.70 -30.62
N GLY A 620 -3.70 76.12 -31.50
CA GLY A 620 -3.20 75.60 -32.79
C GLY A 620 -2.63 74.19 -32.75
N TRP A 621 -2.72 73.51 -31.60
CA TRP A 621 -2.19 72.16 -31.41
C TRP A 621 -3.21 71.26 -30.72
N GLU A 622 -3.14 69.97 -31.01
CA GLU A 622 -3.81 68.90 -30.29
C GLU A 622 -2.81 67.88 -29.79
N LEU A 623 -2.90 67.55 -28.51
CA LEU A 623 -2.04 66.55 -27.88
C LEU A 623 -2.92 65.45 -27.27
N ALA A 624 -2.51 64.21 -27.47
CA ALA A 624 -3.16 63.06 -26.85
C ALA A 624 -2.09 62.06 -26.40
N VAL A 625 -2.23 61.55 -25.23
CA VAL A 625 -1.29 60.55 -24.65
C VAL A 625 -2.05 59.47 -23.94
N VAL A 626 -1.47 58.29 -23.84
CA VAL A 626 -1.92 57.17 -23.03
C VAL A 626 -0.72 56.37 -22.54
N LEU A 627 -0.83 55.85 -21.30
CA LEU A 627 0.05 54.84 -20.74
C LEU A 627 -0.82 53.72 -20.20
N LYS A 628 -0.55 52.48 -20.62
CA LYS A 628 -1.19 51.27 -20.13
C LYS A 628 -0.15 50.34 -19.60
N PRO A 629 -0.04 50.16 -18.26
CA PRO A 629 0.90 49.25 -17.67
C PRO A 629 0.55 47.78 -17.99
N ALA A 630 1.55 46.92 -18.21
CA ALA A 630 1.41 45.50 -18.36
C ALA A 630 1.28 44.80 -16.99
N HIS A 631 1.86 45.34 -15.96
CA HIS A 631 1.84 44.88 -14.58
C HIS A 631 1.26 45.93 -13.61
N GLU A 632 1.38 45.66 -12.29
CA GLU A 632 0.87 46.59 -11.26
C GLU A 632 1.59 47.94 -11.30
N THR A 633 2.85 48.04 -11.74
CA THR A 633 3.63 49.25 -11.90
C THR A 633 4.28 49.29 -13.27
N SER A 634 4.56 50.49 -13.81
CA SER A 634 5.12 50.69 -15.15
C SER A 634 6.58 51.15 -15.11
N GLY A 635 7.41 50.68 -16.05
CA GLY A 635 8.72 51.27 -16.39
C GLY A 635 8.62 52.50 -17.27
N ASP A 636 7.57 52.62 -18.05
CA ASP A 636 7.29 53.73 -18.96
C ASP A 636 6.90 55.00 -18.27
N PHE A 637 7.25 56.12 -18.89
CA PHE A 637 6.64 57.43 -18.53
C PHE A 637 6.54 58.34 -19.73
N TYR A 638 5.70 59.33 -19.60
CA TYR A 638 5.61 60.50 -20.48
C TYR A 638 5.51 61.76 -19.63
N ASP A 639 5.91 62.89 -20.23
CA ASP A 639 5.72 64.17 -19.56
C ASP A 639 5.57 65.33 -20.57
N PHE A 640 4.92 66.38 -20.10
CA PHE A 640 4.80 67.66 -20.76
C PHE A 640 5.37 68.74 -19.85
N LEU A 641 6.40 69.46 -20.30
CA LEU A 641 7.05 70.48 -19.52
C LEU A 641 6.93 71.88 -20.24
N PRO A 642 6.07 72.77 -19.73
CA PRO A 642 6.11 74.20 -20.21
C PRO A 642 7.46 74.80 -19.88
N LEU A 643 8.17 75.29 -20.90
CA LEU A 643 9.46 75.90 -20.75
C LEU A 643 9.35 77.44 -20.57
N THR A 644 10.38 78.11 -19.94
CA THR A 644 10.32 79.51 -19.54
C THR A 644 10.23 80.45 -20.71
N ASP A 645 10.55 80.08 -21.93
CA ASP A 645 10.54 80.87 -23.18
C ASP A 645 9.25 80.63 -24.03
N GLY A 646 8.24 79.94 -23.44
CA GLY A 646 6.95 79.67 -24.12
C GLY A 646 6.95 78.43 -25.03
N ARG A 647 8.06 77.70 -25.10
CA ARG A 647 8.14 76.39 -25.77
C ARG A 647 7.60 75.26 -24.89
N LEU A 648 7.34 74.12 -25.50
CA LEU A 648 6.90 72.89 -24.77
C LEU A 648 7.91 71.75 -24.91
N GLY A 649 8.38 71.30 -23.76
CA GLY A 649 9.09 70.02 -23.72
C GLY A 649 8.14 68.82 -23.73
N LEU A 650 8.44 67.84 -24.60
CA LEU A 650 7.74 66.58 -24.72
C LEU A 650 8.71 65.46 -24.42
N ALA A 651 8.32 64.55 -23.49
CA ALA A 651 9.14 63.38 -23.16
C ALA A 651 8.33 62.10 -23.22
N ILE A 652 8.93 61.05 -23.74
CA ILE A 652 8.46 59.67 -23.65
C ILE A 652 9.68 58.79 -23.42
N ALA A 653 9.54 57.86 -22.50
CA ALA A 653 10.65 57.03 -22.04
C ALA A 653 10.17 55.65 -21.59
N ASP A 654 11.09 54.69 -21.69
CA ASP A 654 10.94 53.34 -21.25
C ASP A 654 12.21 52.91 -20.47
N VAL A 655 11.99 52.33 -19.27
CA VAL A 655 13.01 51.82 -18.38
C VAL A 655 13.15 50.31 -18.59
N THR A 656 14.39 49.86 -18.75
CA THR A 656 14.67 48.42 -18.81
C THR A 656 14.24 47.71 -17.52
N ASP A 657 13.83 46.41 -17.65
CA ASP A 657 13.29 45.57 -16.59
C ASP A 657 11.83 45.95 -16.23
N LYS A 658 11.19 45.13 -15.38
CA LYS A 658 9.78 45.30 -15.04
C LYS A 658 9.57 45.27 -13.54
N GLY A 659 8.41 45.73 -13.08
CA GLY A 659 8.02 45.69 -11.67
C GLY A 659 8.52 46.91 -10.86
N THR A 660 8.61 46.70 -9.54
CA THR A 660 8.86 47.81 -8.60
C THR A 660 10.23 48.52 -8.78
N GLY A 661 11.25 47.80 -9.21
CA GLY A 661 12.57 48.35 -9.50
C GLY A 661 12.54 49.34 -10.65
N ALA A 662 11.98 48.92 -11.78
CA ALA A 662 11.78 49.79 -12.96
C ALA A 662 10.90 51.00 -12.63
N ALA A 663 9.84 50.85 -11.86
CA ALA A 663 8.95 51.91 -11.43
C ALA A 663 9.65 52.99 -10.57
N LEU A 664 10.56 52.60 -9.67
CA LEU A 664 11.35 53.52 -8.88
C LEU A 664 12.39 54.25 -9.76
N PHE A 665 13.00 53.51 -10.69
CA PHE A 665 13.98 54.10 -11.60
C PHE A 665 13.32 55.08 -12.60
N MET A 666 12.10 54.79 -13.04
CA MET A 666 11.27 55.69 -13.82
C MET A 666 11.03 57.02 -13.09
N ALA A 667 10.59 56.95 -11.81
CA ALA A 667 10.33 58.15 -11.03
C ALA A 667 11.59 59.02 -10.86
N LEU A 668 12.76 58.40 -10.63
CA LEU A 668 14.04 59.06 -10.58
C LEU A 668 14.40 59.69 -11.93
N SER A 669 14.37 58.93 -13.01
CA SER A 669 14.74 59.35 -14.36
C SER A 669 13.88 60.51 -14.83
N ARG A 670 12.57 60.44 -14.62
CA ARG A 670 11.63 61.50 -14.93
C ARG A 670 11.94 62.78 -14.12
N SER A 671 12.21 62.67 -12.82
CA SER A 671 12.50 63.81 -11.96
C SER A 671 13.81 64.50 -12.36
N LEU A 672 14.86 63.75 -12.68
CA LEU A 672 16.15 64.28 -13.14
C LEU A 672 16.00 64.95 -14.52
N TRP A 673 15.36 64.26 -15.49
CA TRP A 673 15.10 64.88 -16.79
C TRP A 673 14.31 66.18 -16.64
N ARG A 674 13.24 66.23 -15.86
CA ARG A 674 12.39 67.39 -15.66
C ARG A 674 13.19 68.55 -15.07
N THR A 675 14.09 68.28 -14.13
CA THR A 675 14.98 69.29 -13.53
C THR A 675 15.93 69.92 -14.57
N PHE A 676 16.65 69.07 -15.30
CA PHE A 676 17.61 69.55 -16.29
C PHE A 676 16.97 70.16 -17.55
N ALA A 677 15.77 69.66 -17.94
CA ALA A 677 15.04 70.30 -19.05
C ALA A 677 14.52 71.70 -18.73
N ALA A 678 14.22 71.99 -17.47
CA ALA A 678 13.88 73.29 -16.99
C ALA A 678 15.13 74.22 -16.95
N ASP A 679 16.31 73.69 -16.56
CA ASP A 679 17.56 74.39 -16.49
C ASP A 679 18.19 74.77 -17.90
N PHE A 680 17.97 73.89 -18.88
CA PHE A 680 18.48 73.97 -20.25
C PHE A 680 17.39 73.93 -21.33
N PRO A 681 16.41 74.86 -21.35
CA PRO A 681 15.22 74.82 -22.14
C PRO A 681 15.42 74.84 -23.67
N ALA A 682 16.59 75.21 -24.17
CA ALA A 682 16.93 75.25 -25.58
C ALA A 682 17.93 74.19 -26.03
N GLU A 683 18.46 73.41 -25.11
CA GLU A 683 19.58 72.49 -25.30
C GLU A 683 19.24 71.09 -24.94
N PRO A 684 18.41 70.38 -25.81
CA PRO A 684 17.96 68.98 -25.45
C PRO A 684 19.14 68.02 -25.32
N GLU A 685 20.22 68.15 -26.08
CA GLU A 685 21.41 67.33 -25.98
C GLU A 685 22.14 67.53 -24.65
N ARG A 686 22.15 68.76 -24.10
CA ARG A 686 22.72 69.07 -22.80
C ARG A 686 21.86 68.54 -21.67
N THR A 687 20.54 68.60 -21.80
CA THR A 687 19.58 68.02 -20.89
C THR A 687 19.85 66.53 -20.76
N MET A 688 20.03 65.81 -21.90
CA MET A 688 20.36 64.39 -21.89
C MET A 688 21.68 64.09 -21.21
N ALA A 689 22.73 64.83 -21.49
CA ALA A 689 24.06 64.66 -20.91
C ALA A 689 24.08 64.86 -19.40
N GLU A 690 23.44 65.93 -18.87
CA GLU A 690 23.37 66.17 -17.43
C GLU A 690 22.45 65.13 -16.70
N THR A 691 21.37 64.73 -17.34
CA THR A 691 20.51 63.67 -16.81
C THR A 691 21.28 62.37 -16.70
N ASN A 692 21.97 61.92 -17.74
CA ASN A 692 22.79 60.70 -17.76
C ASN A 692 23.88 60.75 -16.68
N ARG A 693 24.67 61.85 -16.61
CA ARG A 693 25.74 62.03 -15.64
C ARG A 693 25.17 61.86 -14.20
N ARG A 694 24.02 62.44 -13.92
CA ARG A 694 23.40 62.41 -12.61
C ARG A 694 22.84 61.01 -12.28
N MET A 695 22.21 60.36 -13.24
CA MET A 695 21.73 58.98 -13.09
C MET A 695 22.87 58.03 -12.71
N LEU A 696 23.97 58.04 -13.44
CA LEU A 696 25.16 57.22 -13.17
C LEU A 696 25.81 57.52 -11.82
N THR A 697 25.72 58.77 -11.33
CA THR A 697 26.24 59.15 -10.00
C THR A 697 25.36 58.62 -8.87
N ASP A 698 24.02 58.63 -9.05
CA ASP A 698 23.06 58.36 -7.99
C ASP A 698 22.60 56.89 -7.97
N THR A 699 22.90 56.07 -9.00
CA THR A 699 22.46 54.68 -9.12
C THR A 699 23.61 53.74 -9.44
N HIS A 700 23.53 52.51 -8.90
CA HIS A 700 24.52 51.44 -9.08
C HIS A 700 23.91 50.14 -9.62
N GLY A 701 22.64 50.19 -10.05
CA GLY A 701 21.85 49.01 -10.29
C GLY A 701 21.88 48.40 -11.72
N GLY A 702 22.64 49.00 -12.68
CA GLY A 702 22.70 48.49 -14.06
C GLY A 702 21.43 48.69 -14.88
N LEU A 703 20.43 49.41 -14.36
CA LEU A 703 19.25 49.84 -15.11
C LEU A 703 19.57 51.03 -16.01
N TYR A 704 18.93 51.07 -17.18
CA TYR A 704 19.03 52.18 -18.11
C TYR A 704 17.66 52.57 -18.62
N VAL A 705 17.52 53.73 -19.19
CA VAL A 705 16.26 54.26 -19.76
C VAL A 705 16.46 54.74 -21.18
N THR A 706 15.56 54.35 -22.04
CA THR A 706 15.42 54.94 -23.37
C THR A 706 14.53 56.20 -23.24
N LEU A 707 14.98 57.35 -23.77
CA LEU A 707 14.23 58.59 -23.63
C LEU A 707 14.23 59.35 -24.94
N PHE A 708 13.04 59.69 -25.43
CA PHE A 708 12.86 60.69 -26.50
C PHE A 708 12.43 62.03 -25.83
N TYR A 709 13.22 63.06 -26.00
CA TYR A 709 12.92 64.41 -25.53
C TYR A 709 12.90 65.39 -26.71
N GLY A 710 11.78 66.06 -26.92
CA GLY A 710 11.62 67.09 -27.95
C GLY A 710 11.18 68.41 -27.37
N VAL A 711 11.64 69.50 -27.95
CA VAL A 711 11.27 70.85 -27.65
C VAL A 711 10.51 71.43 -28.82
N LEU A 712 9.22 71.69 -28.61
CA LEU A 712 8.31 72.25 -29.62
C LEU A 712 8.21 73.77 -29.43
N ASP A 713 8.47 74.58 -30.48
CA ASP A 713 8.03 75.97 -30.56
C ASP A 713 6.63 76.04 -31.16
N PRO A 714 5.58 76.36 -30.36
CA PRO A 714 4.23 76.34 -30.85
C PRO A 714 3.88 77.44 -31.85
N GLN A 715 4.70 78.56 -31.94
CA GLN A 715 4.42 79.64 -32.79
C GLN A 715 4.74 79.35 -34.28
N ASN A 716 5.88 78.72 -34.52
CA ASN A 716 6.35 78.44 -35.87
C ASN A 716 6.30 76.97 -36.26
N GLY A 717 6.20 76.10 -35.32
CA GLY A 717 6.19 74.65 -35.49
C GLY A 717 7.59 74.02 -35.55
N HIS A 718 8.63 74.77 -35.23
CA HIS A 718 9.97 74.23 -35.12
C HIS A 718 10.11 73.25 -33.97
N PHE A 719 10.60 72.04 -34.28
CA PHE A 719 10.71 70.94 -33.33
C PHE A 719 12.17 70.47 -33.27
N THR A 720 12.82 70.67 -32.14
CA THR A 720 14.15 70.17 -31.89
C THR A 720 14.07 68.99 -30.95
N TYR A 721 14.81 67.92 -31.21
CA TYR A 721 14.71 66.70 -30.40
C TYR A 721 16.09 66.08 -30.17
N CYS A 722 16.11 65.24 -29.13
CA CYS A 722 17.21 64.38 -28.79
C CYS A 722 16.63 63.02 -28.37
N SER A 723 17.11 61.90 -28.95
CA SER A 723 16.66 60.57 -28.70
C SER A 723 17.78 59.70 -28.15
N ALA A 724 17.70 59.38 -26.88
CA ALA A 724 18.64 58.53 -26.18
C ALA A 724 18.21 57.05 -26.25
N GLY A 725 18.55 56.39 -27.33
CA GLY A 725 18.26 54.98 -27.55
C GLY A 725 16.76 54.61 -27.75
N HIS A 726 15.87 55.57 -27.72
CA HIS A 726 14.41 55.33 -27.83
C HIS A 726 14.00 55.08 -29.29
N HIS A 727 12.80 54.51 -29.49
CA HIS A 727 12.23 54.24 -30.79
C HIS A 727 12.09 55.55 -31.60
N PRO A 728 12.28 55.51 -32.95
CA PRO A 728 12.12 56.70 -33.79
C PRO A 728 10.72 57.30 -33.71
N GLY A 729 10.60 58.60 -33.50
CA GLY A 729 9.31 59.29 -33.66
C GLY A 729 8.85 59.26 -35.11
N LEU A 730 7.57 59.05 -35.34
CA LEU A 730 6.97 59.00 -36.68
C LEU A 730 6.26 60.33 -36.98
N LEU A 731 6.78 61.13 -37.89
CA LEU A 731 6.15 62.37 -38.37
C LEU A 731 5.48 62.13 -39.71
N ILE A 732 4.14 62.17 -39.74
CA ILE A 732 3.36 62.03 -40.98
C ILE A 732 3.04 63.41 -41.55
N ARG A 733 3.41 63.66 -42.81
CA ARG A 733 3.18 64.90 -43.53
C ARG A 733 1.77 64.94 -44.07
N ALA A 734 1.01 66.02 -43.78
CA ALA A 734 -0.35 66.21 -44.26
C ALA A 734 -0.40 66.38 -45.79
N LYS A 735 0.65 66.94 -46.38
CA LYS A 735 0.68 67.34 -47.79
C LYS A 735 0.64 66.15 -48.76
N ASP A 736 1.38 65.10 -48.47
CA ASP A 736 1.63 64.00 -49.38
C ASP A 736 1.56 62.61 -48.72
N GLY A 737 1.32 62.55 -47.42
CA GLY A 737 1.29 61.31 -46.66
C GLY A 737 2.65 60.67 -46.43
N ALA A 738 3.74 61.43 -46.72
CA ALA A 738 5.10 60.96 -46.46
C ALA A 738 5.36 60.80 -44.95
N LEU A 739 6.01 59.68 -44.58
CA LEU A 739 6.38 59.36 -43.23
C LEU A 739 7.87 59.63 -43.03
N GLU A 740 8.19 60.57 -42.14
CA GLU A 740 9.55 60.91 -41.76
C GLU A 740 9.84 60.30 -40.40
N GLU A 741 10.99 59.63 -40.26
CA GLU A 741 11.45 59.07 -38.96
C GLU A 741 12.43 60.00 -38.28
N LEU A 742 12.07 60.38 -37.07
CA LEU A 742 12.96 61.15 -36.19
C LEU A 742 13.92 60.18 -35.46
N MET A 743 15.06 59.99 -36.06
CA MET A 743 16.04 58.95 -35.73
C MET A 743 16.70 59.14 -34.34
N ARG A 744 17.26 58.04 -33.82
CA ARG A 744 18.07 58.02 -32.57
C ARG A 744 19.28 58.95 -32.72
N THR A 745 19.60 59.76 -31.68
CA THR A 745 20.70 60.71 -31.69
C THR A 745 21.81 60.39 -30.70
N GLY A 746 21.66 59.28 -29.92
CA GLY A 746 22.61 58.77 -28.94
C GLY A 746 22.14 57.46 -28.32
N ILE A 747 22.94 56.87 -27.41
CA ILE A 747 22.67 55.68 -26.66
C ILE A 747 21.71 55.95 -25.51
N PRO A 748 21.07 54.92 -24.91
CA PRO A 748 20.22 55.07 -23.71
C PRO A 748 20.94 55.74 -22.56
N LEU A 749 20.18 56.43 -21.68
CA LEU A 749 20.72 57.05 -20.46
C LEU A 749 21.01 56.01 -19.40
N GLY A 750 22.05 56.17 -18.63
CA GLY A 750 22.45 55.24 -17.58
C GLY A 750 23.41 54.12 -18.05
N VAL A 751 23.81 54.11 -19.33
CA VAL A 751 24.71 53.05 -19.89
C VAL A 751 26.19 53.40 -19.71
N ALA A 752 26.62 54.63 -20.06
CA ALA A 752 28.01 55.02 -20.00
C ALA A 752 28.19 56.53 -19.72
N ASP A 753 29.24 56.91 -18.97
CA ASP A 753 29.45 58.28 -18.48
C ASP A 753 29.86 59.20 -19.59
N GLU A 754 30.77 58.81 -20.48
CA GLU A 754 31.31 59.64 -21.58
C GLU A 754 30.39 59.66 -22.82
N SER A 755 29.09 59.46 -22.65
CA SER A 755 28.13 59.40 -23.75
C SER A 755 27.81 60.85 -24.24
N THR A 756 27.68 61.01 -25.56
CA THR A 756 27.24 62.25 -26.20
C THR A 756 25.96 62.02 -27.03
N TRP A 757 25.12 63.01 -27.01
CA TRP A 757 23.89 63.06 -27.81
C TRP A 757 23.98 64.25 -28.77
N SER A 758 23.49 64.06 -29.98
CA SER A 758 23.32 65.12 -30.95
C SER A 758 21.85 65.53 -31.00
N GLN A 759 21.59 66.79 -31.44
CA GLN A 759 20.19 67.18 -31.63
C GLN A 759 19.80 67.02 -33.11
N GLY A 760 18.56 66.60 -33.31
CA GLY A 760 17.85 66.64 -34.58
C GLY A 760 16.86 67.81 -34.58
N SER A 761 16.47 68.26 -35.78
CA SER A 761 15.44 69.28 -35.91
C SER A 761 14.58 69.04 -37.15
N THR A 762 13.33 69.40 -37.06
CA THR A 762 12.35 69.35 -38.15
C THR A 762 11.28 70.41 -37.92
N GLU A 763 10.51 70.79 -38.97
CA GLU A 763 9.34 71.65 -38.85
C GLU A 763 8.07 70.81 -38.94
N ILE A 764 7.18 70.98 -37.98
CA ILE A 764 5.83 70.36 -38.02
C ILE A 764 4.89 71.34 -38.68
N GLU A 765 4.49 71.08 -39.93
CA GLU A 765 3.64 71.97 -40.71
C GLU A 765 2.16 71.87 -40.31
N PRO A 766 1.27 72.81 -40.61
CA PRO A 766 -0.18 72.66 -40.33
C PRO A 766 -0.73 71.42 -40.96
N GLY A 767 -1.43 70.62 -40.18
CA GLY A 767 -2.01 69.31 -40.53
C GLY A 767 -1.11 68.10 -40.29
N ASP A 768 0.21 68.27 -40.03
CA ASP A 768 1.16 67.20 -39.73
C ASP A 768 0.84 66.61 -38.34
N ALA A 769 1.15 65.32 -38.19
CA ALA A 769 1.04 64.62 -36.94
C ALA A 769 2.36 63.88 -36.57
N LEU A 770 2.81 64.10 -35.34
CA LEU A 770 3.96 63.39 -34.74
C LEU A 770 3.42 62.32 -33.78
N VAL A 771 3.90 61.08 -33.96
CA VAL A 771 3.56 59.92 -33.12
C VAL A 771 4.86 59.44 -32.43
N LEU A 772 4.84 59.47 -31.09
CA LEU A 772 5.90 58.92 -30.24
C LEU A 772 5.34 57.71 -29.51
N TYR A 773 6.11 56.62 -29.33
CA TYR A 773 5.65 55.36 -28.78
C TYR A 773 6.79 54.60 -28.11
N THR A 774 6.46 53.73 -27.15
CA THR A 774 7.37 52.77 -26.55
C THR A 774 7.24 51.39 -27.25
N ASP A 775 8.21 50.49 -27.00
CA ASP A 775 8.25 49.16 -27.64
C ASP A 775 7.05 48.25 -27.33
N GLY A 776 6.33 48.49 -26.24
CA GLY A 776 5.09 47.81 -25.95
C GLY A 776 4.03 47.89 -27.07
N ILE A 777 4.14 48.87 -28.00
CA ILE A 777 3.36 48.93 -29.26
C ILE A 777 3.87 47.91 -30.28
N THR A 778 5.18 47.96 -30.58
CA THR A 778 5.81 47.14 -31.62
C THR A 778 5.99 45.71 -31.18
N ASP A 779 6.19 45.48 -29.93
CA ASP A 779 6.44 44.17 -29.31
C ASP A 779 5.15 43.49 -28.78
N ALA A 780 4.00 44.14 -29.05
CA ALA A 780 2.70 43.53 -28.77
C ALA A 780 2.54 42.20 -29.51
N GLN A 781 2.25 41.13 -28.82
CA GLN A 781 2.19 39.78 -29.37
C GLN A 781 0.72 39.32 -29.60
N ASN A 782 0.53 38.61 -30.69
CA ASN A 782 -0.73 37.87 -30.95
C ASN A 782 -0.72 36.47 -30.27
N PRO A 783 -1.80 35.71 -30.30
CA PRO A 783 -1.83 34.34 -29.72
C PRO A 783 -0.83 33.35 -30.32
N GLU A 784 -0.28 33.64 -31.50
CA GLU A 784 0.79 32.88 -32.16
C GLU A 784 2.20 33.41 -31.83
N GLU A 785 2.33 34.27 -30.81
CA GLU A 785 3.60 34.88 -30.35
C GLU A 785 4.33 35.76 -31.42
N GLN A 786 3.60 36.26 -32.40
CA GLN A 786 4.15 37.14 -33.44
C GLN A 786 4.02 38.60 -32.98
N PHE A 787 5.09 39.39 -33.18
CA PHE A 787 5.08 40.81 -32.87
C PHE A 787 4.25 41.63 -33.83
N PHE A 788 3.61 42.71 -33.37
CA PHE A 788 2.94 43.69 -34.18
C PHE A 788 3.93 44.34 -35.18
N GLY A 789 5.06 44.80 -34.68
CA GLY A 789 6.18 45.25 -35.48
C GLY A 789 6.04 46.67 -36.00
N LEU A 790 7.18 47.29 -36.36
CA LEU A 790 7.25 48.66 -36.80
C LEU A 790 6.54 48.91 -38.16
N GLU A 791 6.56 47.93 -39.07
CA GLU A 791 5.93 48.10 -40.37
C GLU A 791 4.41 48.27 -40.24
N ARG A 792 3.74 47.46 -39.43
CA ARG A 792 2.30 47.61 -39.17
C ARG A 792 1.98 48.91 -38.47
N LEU A 793 2.84 49.39 -37.58
CA LEU A 793 2.65 50.69 -36.97
C LEU A 793 2.72 51.78 -38.02
N ARG A 794 3.69 51.76 -38.95
CA ARG A 794 3.81 52.70 -40.03
C ARG A 794 2.56 52.71 -40.92
N GLU A 795 2.13 51.57 -41.36
CA GLU A 795 0.89 51.40 -42.13
C GLU A 795 -0.33 51.95 -41.41
N ALA A 796 -0.45 51.68 -40.10
CA ALA A 796 -1.55 52.17 -39.27
C ALA A 796 -1.52 53.71 -39.16
N VAL A 797 -0.34 54.33 -38.94
CA VAL A 797 -0.17 55.77 -38.92
C VAL A 797 -0.59 56.41 -40.25
N GLN A 798 -0.12 55.88 -41.39
CA GLN A 798 -0.50 56.35 -42.74
C GLN A 798 -2.01 56.16 -43.01
N LYS A 799 -2.57 55.03 -42.67
CA LYS A 799 -4.02 54.69 -42.83
C LYS A 799 -4.93 55.69 -42.10
N HIS A 800 -4.48 56.18 -40.98
CA HIS A 800 -5.27 57.08 -40.14
C HIS A 800 -4.83 58.54 -40.19
N GLN A 801 -4.07 58.93 -41.22
CA GLN A 801 -3.62 60.32 -41.44
C GLN A 801 -4.80 61.31 -41.44
N GLY A 802 -4.57 62.52 -40.94
CA GLY A 802 -5.53 63.65 -40.93
C GLY A 802 -6.59 63.57 -39.84
N LYS A 803 -6.54 62.58 -38.96
CA LYS A 803 -7.39 62.50 -37.78
C LYS A 803 -6.92 63.47 -36.68
N PRO A 804 -7.81 64.03 -35.84
CA PRO A 804 -7.44 64.74 -34.62
C PRO A 804 -6.59 63.85 -33.68
N ALA A 805 -5.75 64.44 -32.84
CA ALA A 805 -4.80 63.69 -32.02
C ALA A 805 -5.40 62.57 -31.18
N LEU A 806 -6.56 62.80 -30.54
CA LEU A 806 -7.28 61.84 -29.74
C LEU A 806 -7.81 60.67 -30.61
N GLU A 807 -8.38 60.99 -31.78
CA GLU A 807 -8.91 59.96 -32.67
C GLU A 807 -7.82 59.11 -33.31
N LEU A 808 -6.64 59.74 -33.65
CA LEU A 808 -5.48 59.03 -34.15
C LEU A 808 -4.93 58.07 -33.10
N ARG A 809 -4.76 58.50 -31.85
CA ARG A 809 -4.32 57.72 -30.74
C ARG A 809 -5.23 56.49 -30.54
N GLU A 810 -6.58 56.69 -30.50
CA GLU A 810 -7.50 55.55 -30.31
C GLU A 810 -7.50 54.59 -31.49
N ALA A 811 -7.35 55.08 -32.72
CA ALA A 811 -7.27 54.25 -33.90
C ALA A 811 -6.02 53.36 -33.90
N LEU A 812 -4.86 53.91 -33.53
CA LEU A 812 -3.61 53.14 -33.42
C LEU A 812 -3.74 52.08 -32.33
N LEU A 813 -4.26 52.43 -31.17
CA LEU A 813 -4.54 51.44 -30.09
C LEU A 813 -5.52 50.37 -30.50
N ALA A 814 -6.49 50.69 -31.37
CA ALA A 814 -7.46 49.70 -31.86
C ALA A 814 -6.80 48.68 -32.80
N GLU A 815 -5.89 49.14 -33.68
CA GLU A 815 -5.08 48.23 -34.54
C GLU A 815 -4.23 47.28 -33.71
N VAL A 816 -3.56 47.77 -32.65
CA VAL A 816 -2.76 46.97 -31.72
C VAL A 816 -3.68 45.96 -30.99
N ARG A 817 -4.81 46.40 -30.43
CA ARG A 817 -5.78 45.49 -29.73
C ARG A 817 -6.33 44.44 -30.67
N GLN A 818 -6.64 44.78 -31.92
CA GLN A 818 -7.13 43.82 -32.91
C GLN A 818 -6.06 42.76 -33.23
N TRP A 819 -4.78 43.13 -33.24
CA TRP A 819 -3.67 42.22 -33.42
C TRP A 819 -3.46 41.29 -32.24
N VAL A 820 -3.48 41.81 -31.03
CA VAL A 820 -3.24 41.08 -29.77
C VAL A 820 -4.35 40.07 -29.49
N GLY A 821 -5.63 40.39 -29.83
CA GLY A 821 -6.75 39.51 -29.51
C GLY A 821 -6.89 39.22 -28.02
N ASP A 822 -6.96 37.92 -27.69
CA ASP A 822 -7.07 37.46 -26.31
C ASP A 822 -5.72 37.21 -25.61
N ALA A 823 -4.59 37.48 -26.25
CA ALA A 823 -3.26 37.35 -25.66
C ALA A 823 -3.02 38.36 -24.53
N PRO A 824 -2.28 38.03 -23.45
CA PRO A 824 -1.96 38.98 -22.41
C PRO A 824 -1.06 40.09 -22.93
N GLN A 825 -1.18 41.31 -22.37
CA GLN A 825 -0.31 42.39 -22.70
C GLN A 825 1.13 42.05 -22.30
N PHE A 826 2.05 42.16 -23.31
CA PHE A 826 3.45 41.72 -23.15
C PHE A 826 4.29 42.75 -22.42
N ASP A 827 4.15 44.06 -22.74
CA ASP A 827 4.90 45.16 -22.16
C ASP A 827 4.04 46.42 -21.94
N ASP A 828 4.58 47.41 -21.23
CA ASP A 828 3.95 48.68 -20.98
C ASP A 828 3.75 49.43 -22.32
N ILE A 829 2.56 49.95 -22.56
CA ILE A 829 2.20 50.64 -23.79
C ILE A 829 2.08 52.12 -23.51
N THR A 830 3.01 52.90 -24.04
CA THR A 830 2.90 54.38 -24.05
C THR A 830 2.82 54.91 -25.48
N LEU A 831 1.84 55.74 -25.72
CA LEU A 831 1.63 56.39 -27.03
C LEU A 831 1.27 57.87 -26.86
N MET A 832 2.05 58.75 -27.51
CA MET A 832 1.82 60.17 -27.54
C MET A 832 1.62 60.61 -28.98
N VAL A 833 0.58 61.41 -29.22
CA VAL A 833 0.27 61.97 -30.54
C VAL A 833 0.19 63.51 -30.42
N VAL A 834 0.91 64.18 -31.28
CA VAL A 834 0.92 65.68 -31.39
C VAL A 834 0.54 66.08 -32.79
N VAL A 835 -0.53 66.88 -32.94
CA VAL A 835 -1.05 67.32 -34.23
C VAL A 835 -1.10 68.83 -34.28
N ARG A 836 -0.51 69.41 -35.32
CA ARG A 836 -0.66 70.86 -35.60
C ARG A 836 -1.98 71.09 -36.38
N LYS A 837 -2.89 71.91 -35.85
CA LYS A 837 -4.15 72.22 -36.51
C LYS A 837 -3.85 72.97 -37.84
N GLY A 838 -4.59 72.61 -38.89
CA GLY A 838 -4.53 73.22 -40.20
C GLY A 838 -5.13 74.65 -40.25
#